data_ff0aef00566a9d516fab77bf7dae6081
#
_entry.id   ff0aef00566a9d516fab77bf7dae6081
#
_cell.length_a   1.000
_cell.length_b   1.000
_cell.length_c   1.000
_cell.angle_alpha   90.00
_cell.angle_beta   90.00
_cell.angle_gamma   90.00
#
_symmetry.space_group_name_H-M   'P 1'
#
loop_
_entity.id
_entity.type
_entity.pdbx_description
1 polymer ?
#
loop_
_entity_poly.entity_id
_entity_poly.type
_entity_poly.pdbx_seq_one_letter_code
_entity_poly.pdbx_strand_id
1 'polypeptide(L)'
;LLLRHRLRVVEDLWENVLEHACGPELLKLLQQLRQMCSPEGQAPTAAEARVKAVVNVVEALDLEDAIRASRAFALYFQLINIVEQHYEQRGQQQQYRAAYEISELAQRTGLNVFGGPSNGGPFNGSDGAPYPEKSSFFQADLLSRSIADPPGARKEAGTFHWLFPTLKRLNVPPQVIQNLIDQLDVRLVFTAHPTEIVRHTIRDKQRRIASVLRQMDQAEESAQTLGLASSWEMEELKDQLTEEIRLWWRTDELHQFKPSVLDEVDYTLHYFQVVLFEALPQLYQRFDRAIATTFPELDPPRHRFCRFGSWVGSDRDGNPSVTPEVTWKTACYQRNMVLNKYIASIDRLVELLSLSLHWSEVLPELLESLEQDQVKMPDIYDELAIRYRQEPYRLKLAYVKQRLKNTLDRSQRLYHSDPFADHSNDPSGGSVYRYGHEFLAELRLIQRNLEATGLNCQDLSTLICQVEIFGFNLAQLDLRQESTRHSDALDEIAQYLKILPQPYSDLPEAEKIAWLVSELKTRRPLTPRELPFSDKTRETIATMHMVRQLHQEFGTDICGSYVISMSHTVSDLLEVLLLSKEAGLYDPTTELSSLQPVPLFETVEDLQRAPAVMEELFNLPLYLKMLQGQAALPADQGPGSVAAPRPVPLQEVML
;
A
#
# COMPACT_ATOMS: atom_id res chain seq x y z
N LEU A 1 -26.87 -19.78 -11.28
CA LEU A 1 -26.93 -21.24 -11.10
C LEU A 1 -25.67 -21.78 -10.42
N LEU A 2 -24.47 -21.48 -10.92
CA LEU A 2 -23.18 -21.95 -10.37
C LEU A 2 -22.97 -21.51 -8.89
N LEU A 3 -23.21 -20.26 -8.54
CA LEU A 3 -23.11 -19.78 -7.16
C LEU A 3 -23.98 -20.62 -6.21
N ARG A 4 -25.27 -20.80 -6.55
CA ARG A 4 -26.17 -21.60 -5.73
C ARG A 4 -25.73 -23.07 -5.58
N HIS A 5 -25.18 -23.63 -6.64
CA HIS A 5 -24.64 -24.97 -6.57
C HIS A 5 -23.43 -25.06 -5.62
N ARG A 6 -22.49 -24.12 -5.76
CA ARG A 6 -21.29 -24.08 -4.92
C ARG A 6 -21.58 -23.80 -3.46
N LEU A 7 -22.56 -22.92 -3.19
CA LEU A 7 -23.04 -22.67 -1.83
C LEU A 7 -23.57 -23.95 -1.19
N ARG A 8 -24.36 -24.75 -1.91
CA ARG A 8 -24.83 -26.05 -1.40
C ARG A 8 -23.70 -27.01 -1.12
N VAL A 9 -22.74 -27.15 -2.03
CA VAL A 9 -21.57 -28.01 -1.83
C VAL A 9 -20.82 -27.64 -0.55
N VAL A 10 -20.54 -26.34 -0.35
CA VAL A 10 -19.82 -25.87 0.86
C VAL A 10 -20.67 -26.07 2.12
N GLU A 11 -21.98 -25.88 2.04
CA GLU A 11 -22.92 -26.13 3.11
C GLU A 11 -22.96 -27.62 3.52
N ASP A 12 -23.07 -28.53 2.54
CA ASP A 12 -23.06 -29.97 2.79
C ASP A 12 -21.73 -30.41 3.44
N LEU A 13 -20.59 -29.87 3.01
CA LEU A 13 -19.28 -30.14 3.60
C LEU A 13 -19.16 -29.61 5.03
N TRP A 14 -19.67 -28.39 5.29
CA TRP A 14 -19.70 -27.81 6.61
C TRP A 14 -20.59 -28.61 7.58
N GLU A 15 -21.79 -29.02 7.15
CA GLU A 15 -22.67 -29.90 7.94
C GLU A 15 -21.98 -31.24 8.28
N ASN A 16 -21.33 -31.86 7.30
CA ASN A 16 -20.59 -33.11 7.48
C ASN A 16 -19.44 -32.96 8.50
N VAL A 17 -18.66 -31.88 8.40
CA VAL A 17 -17.58 -31.62 9.37
C VAL A 17 -18.10 -31.44 10.78
N LEU A 18 -19.21 -30.70 10.96
CA LEU A 18 -19.82 -30.47 12.28
C LEU A 18 -20.43 -31.73 12.87
N GLU A 19 -21.11 -32.53 12.05
CA GLU A 19 -21.69 -33.84 12.51
C GLU A 19 -20.60 -34.73 13.05
N HIS A 20 -19.47 -34.85 12.34
CA HIS A 20 -18.33 -35.67 12.78
C HIS A 20 -17.59 -35.07 14.00
N ALA A 21 -17.55 -33.76 14.13
CA ALA A 21 -16.81 -33.09 15.20
C ALA A 21 -17.59 -32.96 16.51
N CYS A 22 -18.90 -32.69 16.42
CA CYS A 22 -19.76 -32.32 17.56
C CYS A 22 -20.97 -33.25 17.74
N GLY A 23 -21.21 -34.17 16.80
CA GLY A 23 -22.36 -35.06 16.83
C GLY A 23 -23.64 -34.48 16.20
N PRO A 24 -24.67 -35.35 16.03
CA PRO A 24 -25.89 -34.95 15.29
C PRO A 24 -26.80 -33.97 16.07
N GLU A 25 -26.66 -33.86 17.38
CA GLU A 25 -27.52 -32.97 18.19
C GLU A 25 -27.24 -31.46 17.90
N LEU A 26 -25.97 -31.06 17.81
CA LEU A 26 -25.61 -29.73 17.42
C LEU A 26 -26.10 -29.40 16.00
N LEU A 27 -25.97 -30.33 15.08
CA LEU A 27 -26.42 -30.11 13.70
C LEU A 27 -27.94 -29.90 13.63
N LYS A 28 -28.74 -30.70 14.37
CA LYS A 28 -30.19 -30.49 14.48
C LYS A 28 -30.53 -29.12 15.03
N LEU A 29 -29.84 -28.68 16.08
CA LEU A 29 -30.02 -27.35 16.67
C LEU A 29 -29.72 -26.24 15.63
N LEU A 30 -28.62 -26.34 14.89
CA LEU A 30 -28.26 -25.36 13.87
C LEU A 30 -29.26 -25.31 12.72
N GLN A 31 -29.75 -26.47 12.25
CA GLN A 31 -30.81 -26.56 11.24
C GLN A 31 -32.12 -25.98 11.73
N GLN A 32 -32.50 -26.24 12.99
CA GLN A 32 -33.69 -25.63 13.61
C GLN A 32 -33.58 -24.10 13.68
N LEU A 33 -32.48 -23.56 14.17
CA LEU A 33 -32.23 -22.12 14.25
C LEU A 33 -32.25 -21.46 12.86
N ARG A 34 -31.63 -22.08 11.86
CA ARG A 34 -31.65 -21.60 10.46
C ARG A 34 -33.06 -21.57 9.90
N GLN A 35 -33.83 -22.60 10.11
CA GLN A 35 -35.22 -22.68 9.65
C GLN A 35 -36.10 -21.61 10.32
N MET A 36 -35.88 -21.36 11.61
CA MET A 36 -36.57 -20.29 12.35
C MET A 36 -36.22 -18.89 11.87
N CYS A 37 -34.96 -18.67 11.43
CA CYS A 37 -34.45 -17.39 10.96
C CYS A 37 -34.69 -17.15 9.45
N SER A 38 -35.04 -18.18 8.67
CA SER A 38 -35.24 -18.05 7.22
C SER A 38 -36.47 -17.19 6.90
N PRO A 39 -36.34 -16.20 6.01
CA PRO A 39 -37.45 -15.33 5.60
C PRO A 39 -38.40 -15.99 4.60
N GLU A 40 -38.08 -17.14 4.04
CA GLU A 40 -38.88 -17.76 2.98
C GLU A 40 -40.25 -18.24 3.47
N GLY A 41 -41.31 -17.66 2.90
CA GLY A 41 -42.69 -18.10 3.08
C GLY A 41 -43.46 -17.52 4.28
N GLN A 42 -42.97 -16.49 4.97
CA GLN A 42 -43.57 -15.99 6.19
C GLN A 42 -44.03 -14.52 6.12
N ALA A 43 -45.21 -14.23 6.73
CA ALA A 43 -45.78 -12.89 6.78
C ALA A 43 -45.02 -11.93 7.70
N PRO A 44 -44.92 -10.61 7.38
CA PRO A 44 -44.19 -9.61 8.16
C PRO A 44 -44.61 -9.50 9.64
N THR A 45 -45.86 -9.77 9.97
CA THR A 45 -46.43 -9.70 11.31
C THR A 45 -45.93 -10.80 12.27
N ALA A 46 -45.21 -11.79 11.77
CA ALA A 46 -44.66 -12.87 12.59
C ALA A 46 -43.18 -12.62 13.07
N ALA A 47 -42.59 -11.47 12.76
CA ALA A 47 -41.19 -11.21 13.05
C ALA A 47 -40.88 -11.19 14.56
N GLU A 48 -41.67 -10.51 15.38
CA GLU A 48 -41.47 -10.44 16.83
C GLU A 48 -41.68 -11.79 17.53
N ALA A 49 -42.68 -12.56 17.10
CA ALA A 49 -42.93 -13.89 17.64
C ALA A 49 -41.80 -14.86 17.32
N ARG A 50 -41.18 -14.73 16.13
CA ARG A 50 -40.02 -15.53 15.72
C ARG A 50 -38.78 -15.19 16.52
N VAL A 51 -38.47 -13.90 16.66
CA VAL A 51 -37.34 -13.44 17.49
C VAL A 51 -37.48 -14.00 18.91
N LYS A 52 -38.68 -13.91 19.48
CA LYS A 52 -38.96 -14.46 20.82
C LYS A 52 -38.77 -15.99 20.87
N ALA A 53 -39.19 -16.69 19.82
CA ALA A 53 -39.01 -18.16 19.75
C ALA A 53 -37.53 -18.54 19.62
N VAL A 54 -36.75 -17.81 18.82
CA VAL A 54 -35.29 -18.02 18.70
C VAL A 54 -34.62 -17.72 20.03
N VAL A 55 -34.95 -16.60 20.68
CA VAL A 55 -34.43 -16.24 22.00
C VAL A 55 -34.67 -17.32 23.02
N ASN A 56 -35.93 -17.85 23.08
CA ASN A 56 -36.25 -18.95 24.01
C ASN A 56 -35.40 -20.21 23.77
N VAL A 57 -35.08 -20.54 22.50
CA VAL A 57 -34.23 -21.69 22.17
C VAL A 57 -32.80 -21.42 22.63
N VAL A 58 -32.29 -20.21 22.37
CA VAL A 58 -30.90 -19.82 22.74
C VAL A 58 -30.73 -19.73 24.26
N GLU A 59 -31.72 -19.19 24.99
CA GLU A 59 -31.69 -19.11 26.47
C GLU A 59 -31.78 -20.48 27.16
N ALA A 60 -32.32 -21.50 26.46
CA ALA A 60 -32.40 -22.86 26.98
C ALA A 60 -31.08 -23.67 26.77
N LEU A 61 -30.12 -23.15 26.00
CA LEU A 61 -28.82 -23.82 25.78
C LEU A 61 -27.95 -23.72 27.03
N ASP A 62 -27.16 -24.76 27.27
CA ASP A 62 -26.03 -24.61 28.17
C ASP A 62 -24.90 -23.77 27.51
N LEU A 63 -23.94 -23.34 28.32
CA LEU A 63 -22.87 -22.45 27.86
C LEU A 63 -22.01 -23.11 26.78
N GLU A 64 -21.76 -24.43 26.89
CA GLU A 64 -20.92 -25.16 25.95
C GLU A 64 -21.58 -25.28 24.56
N ASP A 65 -22.85 -25.62 24.53
CA ASP A 65 -23.65 -25.70 23.31
C ASP A 65 -23.88 -24.32 22.68
N ALA A 66 -24.07 -23.29 23.49
CA ALA A 66 -24.18 -21.91 23.00
C ALA A 66 -22.88 -21.42 22.31
N ILE A 67 -21.72 -21.73 22.92
CA ILE A 67 -20.40 -21.39 22.33
C ILE A 67 -20.21 -22.18 21.02
N ARG A 68 -20.50 -23.49 21.01
CA ARG A 68 -20.39 -24.34 19.81
C ARG A 68 -21.29 -23.87 18.69
N ALA A 69 -22.54 -23.54 18.99
CA ALA A 69 -23.51 -23.04 18.01
C ALA A 69 -23.07 -21.67 17.43
N SER A 70 -22.66 -20.74 18.29
CA SER A 70 -22.15 -19.44 17.86
C SER A 70 -20.94 -19.56 16.93
N ARG A 71 -19.99 -20.41 17.28
CA ARG A 71 -18.81 -20.71 16.48
C ARG A 71 -19.15 -21.36 15.13
N ALA A 72 -20.10 -22.29 15.13
CA ALA A 72 -20.56 -22.94 13.91
C ALA A 72 -21.20 -21.96 12.93
N PHE A 73 -22.03 -21.02 13.42
CA PHE A 73 -22.59 -19.96 12.60
C PHE A 73 -21.55 -18.96 12.11
N ALA A 74 -20.59 -18.58 12.95
CA ALA A 74 -19.50 -17.71 12.53
C ALA A 74 -18.71 -18.33 11.36
N LEU A 75 -18.33 -19.60 11.48
CA LEU A 75 -17.66 -20.33 10.40
C LEU A 75 -18.53 -20.44 9.14
N TYR A 76 -19.84 -20.74 9.30
CA TYR A 76 -20.79 -20.79 8.19
C TYR A 76 -20.82 -19.50 7.40
N PHE A 77 -21.03 -18.36 8.07
CA PHE A 77 -21.08 -17.05 7.40
C PHE A 77 -19.77 -16.68 6.73
N GLN A 78 -18.63 -17.02 7.34
CA GLN A 78 -17.34 -16.77 6.72
C GLN A 78 -17.14 -17.64 5.46
N LEU A 79 -17.54 -18.89 5.47
CA LEU A 79 -17.52 -19.76 4.28
C LEU A 79 -18.43 -19.23 3.16
N ILE A 80 -19.65 -18.82 3.48
CA ILE A 80 -20.57 -18.21 2.52
C ILE A 80 -19.95 -16.96 1.90
N ASN A 81 -19.39 -16.06 2.72
CA ASN A 81 -18.72 -14.84 2.24
C ASN A 81 -17.57 -15.16 1.29
N ILE A 82 -16.77 -16.18 1.57
CA ILE A 82 -15.66 -16.60 0.66
C ILE A 82 -16.22 -17.06 -0.69
N VAL A 83 -17.30 -17.85 -0.69
CA VAL A 83 -17.93 -18.31 -1.92
C VAL A 83 -18.53 -17.15 -2.71
N GLU A 84 -19.24 -16.26 -2.05
CA GLU A 84 -19.84 -15.07 -2.69
C GLU A 84 -18.78 -14.16 -3.30
N GLN A 85 -17.72 -13.83 -2.55
CA GLN A 85 -16.59 -13.02 -3.05
C GLN A 85 -15.89 -13.71 -4.23
N HIS A 86 -15.71 -15.02 -4.16
CA HIS A 86 -15.12 -15.78 -5.27
C HIS A 86 -15.93 -15.65 -6.56
N TYR A 87 -17.27 -15.79 -6.48
CA TYR A 87 -18.13 -15.70 -7.65
C TYR A 87 -18.31 -14.27 -8.16
N GLU A 88 -18.29 -13.28 -7.28
CA GLU A 88 -18.26 -11.89 -7.68
C GLU A 88 -16.97 -11.56 -8.48
N GLN A 89 -15.82 -11.96 -7.97
CA GLN A 89 -14.52 -11.79 -8.65
C GLN A 89 -14.49 -12.55 -10.00
N ARG A 90 -15.03 -13.77 -10.03
CA ARG A 90 -15.13 -14.56 -11.27
C ARG A 90 -16.01 -13.86 -12.31
N GLY A 91 -17.15 -13.33 -11.87
CA GLY A 91 -18.04 -12.55 -12.75
C GLY A 91 -17.34 -11.35 -13.37
N GLN A 92 -16.59 -10.61 -12.55
CA GLN A 92 -15.78 -9.49 -13.02
C GLN A 92 -14.69 -9.94 -14.00
N GLN A 93 -13.98 -11.04 -13.74
CA GLN A 93 -12.93 -11.57 -14.63
C GLN A 93 -13.49 -12.05 -15.97
N GLN A 94 -14.65 -12.69 -15.98
CA GLN A 94 -15.29 -13.14 -17.23
C GLN A 94 -15.74 -11.95 -18.09
N GLN A 95 -16.30 -10.92 -17.49
CA GLN A 95 -16.63 -9.66 -18.18
C GLN A 95 -15.39 -9.00 -18.76
N TYR A 96 -14.28 -9.03 -18.03
CA TYR A 96 -13.00 -8.50 -18.46
C TYR A 96 -12.44 -9.22 -19.69
N ARG A 97 -12.49 -10.56 -19.70
CA ARG A 97 -12.05 -11.39 -20.82
C ARG A 97 -12.92 -11.14 -22.05
N ALA A 98 -14.23 -11.10 -21.89
CA ALA A 98 -15.17 -10.84 -22.99
C ALA A 98 -14.95 -9.45 -23.61
N ALA A 99 -14.75 -8.42 -22.79
CA ALA A 99 -14.45 -7.07 -23.27
C ALA A 99 -13.12 -7.00 -24.02
N TYR A 100 -12.09 -7.71 -23.54
CA TYR A 100 -10.79 -7.80 -24.20
C TYR A 100 -10.88 -8.53 -25.54
N GLU A 101 -11.53 -9.68 -25.61
CA GLU A 101 -11.73 -10.45 -26.85
C GLU A 101 -12.50 -9.65 -27.92
N ILE A 102 -13.53 -8.93 -27.51
CA ILE A 102 -14.30 -8.03 -28.40
C ILE A 102 -13.40 -6.91 -28.93
N SER A 103 -12.57 -6.31 -28.08
CA SER A 103 -11.64 -5.25 -28.47
C SER A 103 -10.56 -5.76 -29.43
N GLU A 104 -10.00 -6.94 -29.17
CA GLU A 104 -9.00 -7.58 -30.05
C GLU A 104 -9.58 -7.99 -31.39
N LEU A 105 -10.81 -8.52 -31.40
CA LEU A 105 -11.53 -8.88 -32.62
C LEU A 105 -11.81 -7.63 -33.45
N ALA A 106 -12.21 -6.52 -32.81
CA ALA A 106 -12.44 -5.24 -33.49
C ALA A 106 -11.17 -4.70 -34.13
N GLN A 107 -10.03 -4.78 -33.43
CA GLN A 107 -8.74 -4.39 -34.02
C GLN A 107 -8.33 -5.26 -35.21
N ARG A 108 -8.50 -6.58 -35.13
CA ARG A 108 -8.16 -7.53 -36.22
C ARG A 108 -9.09 -7.43 -37.44
N THR A 109 -10.36 -7.09 -37.24
CA THR A 109 -11.35 -7.04 -38.30
C THR A 109 -11.55 -5.64 -38.87
N GLY A 110 -10.94 -4.60 -38.30
CA GLY A 110 -11.15 -3.21 -38.70
C GLY A 110 -12.59 -2.71 -38.43
N LEU A 111 -13.41 -3.50 -37.74
CA LEU A 111 -14.78 -3.17 -37.39
C LEU A 111 -14.77 -2.18 -36.21
N ASN A 112 -15.29 -0.98 -36.47
CA ASN A 112 -15.46 0.03 -35.41
C ASN A 112 -16.65 -0.38 -34.55
N VAL A 113 -16.42 -1.22 -33.51
CA VAL A 113 -17.45 -1.73 -32.61
C VAL A 113 -18.05 -0.60 -31.78
N PHE A 114 -17.43 0.58 -31.80
CA PHE A 114 -17.89 1.79 -31.14
C PHE A 114 -18.60 2.78 -32.06
N GLY A 115 -19.25 2.28 -33.12
CA GLY A 115 -19.93 3.07 -34.13
C GLY A 115 -21.05 3.94 -33.58
N GLY A 116 -20.74 5.20 -33.33
CA GLY A 116 -21.74 6.27 -33.44
C GLY A 116 -21.99 6.53 -34.96
N PRO A 117 -23.18 7.01 -35.38
CA PRO A 117 -23.51 7.21 -36.79
C PRO A 117 -22.56 8.24 -37.40
N SER A 118 -21.81 7.83 -38.42
CA SER A 118 -21.03 8.69 -39.26
C SER A 118 -21.98 9.53 -40.13
N ASN A 119 -22.39 10.68 -39.66
CA ASN A 119 -22.97 11.73 -40.49
C ASN A 119 -21.94 12.85 -40.65
N GLY A 120 -21.14 12.74 -41.68
CA GLY A 120 -20.34 13.84 -42.18
C GLY A 120 -21.22 14.89 -42.83
N GLY A 121 -21.34 16.05 -42.19
CA GLY A 121 -21.83 17.29 -42.78
C GLY A 121 -20.95 18.43 -42.27
N PRO A 122 -20.50 19.38 -43.12
CA PRO A 122 -19.63 20.46 -42.69
C PRO A 122 -20.42 21.48 -41.88
N PHE A 123 -20.02 21.69 -40.61
CA PHE A 123 -20.54 22.78 -39.78
C PHE A 123 -19.79 24.07 -40.14
N ASN A 124 -20.45 24.94 -40.89
CA ASN A 124 -20.21 26.38 -40.95
C ASN A 124 -21.04 27.03 -39.82
N GLY A 125 -20.41 27.76 -38.91
CA GLY A 125 -21.13 28.48 -37.91
C GLY A 125 -20.20 29.33 -37.04
N SER A 126 -19.97 30.54 -37.44
CA SER A 126 -19.52 31.65 -36.62
C SER A 126 -20.62 31.97 -35.61
N ASP A 127 -20.33 31.84 -34.30
CA ASP A 127 -20.89 32.73 -33.31
C ASP A 127 -20.10 32.62 -32.00
N GLY A 128 -19.53 33.77 -31.63
CA GLY A 128 -18.76 33.92 -30.40
C GLY A 128 -19.67 33.92 -29.17
N ALA A 129 -19.51 32.93 -28.33
CA ALA A 129 -20.01 32.94 -26.97
C ALA A 129 -18.84 32.80 -25.99
N PRO A 130 -18.80 33.55 -24.87
CA PRO A 130 -17.68 33.54 -23.95
C PRO A 130 -17.58 32.22 -23.18
N TYR A 131 -16.33 31.77 -22.98
CA TYR A 131 -15.99 30.62 -22.19
C TYR A 131 -16.53 30.76 -20.75
N PRO A 132 -17.23 29.77 -20.18
CA PRO A 132 -17.61 29.80 -18.77
C PRO A 132 -16.41 29.56 -17.86
N GLU A 133 -16.41 30.26 -16.75
CA GLU A 133 -15.39 30.26 -15.70
C GLU A 133 -15.05 28.86 -15.17
N LYS A 134 -13.78 28.70 -14.76
CA LYS A 134 -13.08 27.46 -14.40
C LYS A 134 -13.62 26.68 -13.18
N SER A 135 -14.78 26.97 -12.63
CA SER A 135 -15.23 26.40 -11.35
C SER A 135 -16.38 25.39 -11.40
N SER A 136 -16.85 24.95 -12.57
CA SER A 136 -18.06 24.08 -12.66
C SER A 136 -17.85 22.71 -13.31
N PHE A 137 -16.62 22.26 -13.53
CA PHE A 137 -16.36 21.01 -14.27
C PHE A 137 -16.39 19.72 -13.44
N PHE A 138 -16.54 19.80 -12.11
CA PHE A 138 -16.63 18.61 -11.26
C PHE A 138 -17.98 18.55 -10.52
N GLN A 139 -19.08 18.50 -11.27
CA GLN A 139 -20.32 17.96 -10.69
C GLN A 139 -20.45 16.50 -11.14
N ALA A 140 -20.26 15.58 -10.21
CA ALA A 140 -20.48 14.14 -10.39
C ALA A 140 -21.89 13.79 -10.96
N ASP A 141 -22.80 14.74 -10.92
CA ASP A 141 -24.18 14.64 -11.41
C ASP A 141 -24.29 14.73 -12.95
N LEU A 142 -23.26 15.24 -13.65
CA LEU A 142 -23.26 15.32 -15.13
C LEU A 142 -22.90 13.98 -15.79
N LEU A 143 -22.11 13.16 -15.14
CA LEU A 143 -21.77 11.81 -15.59
C LEU A 143 -22.94 10.82 -15.43
N SER A 144 -23.87 11.10 -14.50
CA SER A 144 -25.02 10.22 -14.24
C SER A 144 -26.24 10.47 -15.12
N ARG A 145 -26.37 11.63 -15.76
CA ARG A 145 -27.59 12.03 -16.47
C ARG A 145 -27.60 11.93 -18.00
N SER A 146 -26.46 11.71 -18.64
CA SER A 146 -26.38 11.87 -20.12
C SER A 146 -26.20 10.58 -20.91
N ILE A 147 -26.10 9.41 -20.29
CA ILE A 147 -25.87 8.15 -21.00
C ILE A 147 -26.93 7.15 -20.55
N ALA A 148 -27.92 6.87 -21.42
CA ALA A 148 -28.75 5.68 -21.27
C ALA A 148 -27.84 4.47 -21.54
N ASP A 149 -27.26 3.93 -20.47
CA ASP A 149 -26.40 2.75 -20.53
C ASP A 149 -27.21 1.53 -20.99
N PRO A 150 -26.67 0.74 -21.94
CA PRO A 150 -27.30 -0.53 -22.28
C PRO A 150 -27.37 -1.44 -21.04
N PRO A 151 -28.38 -2.33 -20.95
CA PRO A 151 -28.54 -3.22 -19.80
C PRO A 151 -27.28 -4.10 -19.66
N GLY A 152 -26.48 -3.85 -18.60
CA GLY A 152 -25.19 -4.50 -18.35
C GLY A 152 -24.02 -3.55 -18.09
N ALA A 153 -24.04 -2.34 -18.62
CA ALA A 153 -22.93 -1.37 -18.52
C ALA A 153 -22.63 -0.91 -17.08
N ARG A 154 -23.61 -1.00 -16.16
CA ARG A 154 -23.38 -0.63 -14.74
C ARG A 154 -22.38 -1.51 -14.00
N LYS A 155 -22.13 -2.75 -14.47
CA LYS A 155 -21.17 -3.67 -13.82
C LYS A 155 -19.71 -3.43 -14.22
N GLU A 156 -19.47 -2.67 -15.29
CA GLU A 156 -18.11 -2.35 -15.77
C GLU A 156 -17.60 -0.99 -15.28
N ALA A 157 -18.46 -0.13 -14.74
CA ALA A 157 -18.10 1.18 -14.22
C ALA A 157 -17.03 1.04 -13.12
N GLY A 158 -15.94 1.84 -13.26
CA GLY A 158 -14.79 1.78 -12.35
C GLY A 158 -13.61 0.93 -12.86
N THR A 159 -13.72 0.34 -14.05
CA THR A 159 -12.59 -0.34 -14.70
C THR A 159 -11.91 0.55 -15.73
N PHE A 160 -10.61 0.31 -16.00
CA PHE A 160 -9.89 1.04 -17.04
C PHE A 160 -10.50 0.83 -18.45
N HIS A 161 -11.01 -0.37 -18.74
CA HIS A 161 -11.67 -0.69 -20.00
C HIS A 161 -13.03 -0.01 -20.17
N TRP A 162 -13.66 0.43 -19.11
CA TRP A 162 -14.83 1.28 -19.16
C TRP A 162 -14.44 2.77 -19.25
N LEU A 163 -13.44 3.19 -18.46
CA LEU A 163 -13.05 4.59 -18.33
C LEU A 163 -12.52 5.17 -19.65
N PHE A 164 -11.47 4.58 -20.21
CA PHE A 164 -10.81 5.16 -21.40
C PHE A 164 -11.72 5.21 -22.64
N PRO A 165 -12.45 4.15 -23.01
CA PRO A 165 -13.45 4.25 -24.08
C PRO A 165 -14.55 5.26 -23.79
N THR A 166 -14.94 5.46 -22.54
CA THR A 166 -15.92 6.49 -22.15
C THR A 166 -15.35 7.90 -22.36
N LEU A 167 -14.10 8.16 -21.92
CA LEU A 167 -13.43 9.43 -22.16
C LEU A 167 -13.30 9.72 -23.68
N LYS A 168 -12.99 8.71 -24.49
CA LYS A 168 -12.93 8.84 -25.95
C LYS A 168 -14.30 9.18 -26.55
N ARG A 169 -15.38 8.53 -26.11
CA ARG A 169 -16.76 8.85 -26.53
C ARG A 169 -17.19 10.28 -26.15
N LEU A 170 -16.73 10.76 -25.01
CA LEU A 170 -16.98 12.13 -24.53
C LEU A 170 -16.08 13.16 -25.22
N ASN A 171 -15.24 12.76 -26.18
CA ASN A 171 -14.28 13.60 -26.88
C ASN A 171 -13.37 14.41 -25.94
N VAL A 172 -12.96 13.82 -24.82
CA VAL A 172 -11.97 14.44 -23.92
C VAL A 172 -10.63 14.51 -24.67
N PRO A 173 -10.00 15.70 -24.78
CA PRO A 173 -8.74 15.86 -25.51
C PRO A 173 -7.63 14.97 -24.91
N PRO A 174 -6.84 14.25 -25.74
CA PRO A 174 -5.75 13.39 -25.26
C PRO A 174 -4.76 14.12 -24.33
N GLN A 175 -4.43 15.37 -24.64
CA GLN A 175 -3.54 16.18 -23.81
C GLN A 175 -4.06 16.40 -22.37
N VAL A 176 -5.38 16.54 -22.20
CA VAL A 176 -5.99 16.65 -20.86
C VAL A 176 -5.86 15.34 -20.11
N ILE A 177 -6.07 14.20 -20.79
CA ILE A 177 -5.91 12.87 -20.22
C ILE A 177 -4.44 12.65 -19.82
N GLN A 178 -3.48 13.00 -20.69
CA GLN A 178 -2.05 12.87 -20.37
C GLN A 178 -1.66 13.69 -19.15
N ASN A 179 -2.11 14.95 -19.07
CA ASN A 179 -1.83 15.78 -17.90
C ASN A 179 -2.37 15.20 -16.59
N LEU A 180 -3.55 14.55 -16.63
CA LEU A 180 -4.11 13.85 -15.47
C LEU A 180 -3.30 12.60 -15.10
N ILE A 181 -2.86 11.83 -16.10
CA ILE A 181 -2.01 10.64 -15.92
C ILE A 181 -0.66 11.05 -15.30
N ASP A 182 -0.05 12.13 -15.80
CA ASP A 182 1.24 12.61 -15.31
C ASP A 182 1.19 13.14 -13.86
N GLN A 183 0.01 13.63 -13.45
CA GLN A 183 -0.24 14.14 -12.10
C GLN A 183 -0.86 13.11 -11.15
N LEU A 184 -1.07 11.88 -11.63
CA LEU A 184 -1.70 10.84 -10.84
C LEU A 184 -0.81 10.46 -9.63
N ASP A 185 -1.33 10.65 -8.44
CA ASP A 185 -0.70 10.30 -7.18
C ASP A 185 -1.75 9.77 -6.21
N VAL A 186 -1.77 8.46 -6.00
CA VAL A 186 -2.68 7.77 -5.10
C VAL A 186 -1.88 7.23 -3.94
N ARG A 187 -2.17 7.71 -2.72
CA ARG A 187 -1.54 7.25 -1.50
C ARG A 187 -2.55 6.58 -0.60
N LEU A 188 -2.41 5.28 -0.40
CA LEU A 188 -3.23 4.49 0.50
C LEU A 188 -2.51 4.37 1.85
N VAL A 189 -3.20 4.71 2.94
CA VAL A 189 -2.60 4.72 4.29
C VAL A 189 -3.22 3.60 5.12
N PHE A 190 -2.36 2.73 5.67
CA PHE A 190 -2.74 1.73 6.65
C PHE A 190 -2.76 2.35 8.04
N THR A 191 -3.94 2.42 8.64
CA THR A 191 -4.11 2.95 10.00
C THR A 191 -3.92 1.84 11.04
N ALA A 192 -3.49 2.22 12.24
CA ALA A 192 -3.34 1.31 13.37
C ALA A 192 -4.72 0.84 13.88
N HIS A 193 -4.90 -0.47 14.05
CA HIS A 193 -6.12 -1.09 14.55
C HIS A 193 -5.78 -2.08 15.69
N PRO A 194 -5.55 -1.58 16.90
CA PRO A 194 -5.16 -2.44 18.04
C PRO A 194 -6.26 -3.44 18.45
N THR A 195 -7.46 -3.31 17.88
CA THR A 195 -8.59 -4.22 18.10
C THR A 195 -8.64 -5.38 17.10
N GLU A 196 -7.74 -5.44 16.12
CA GLU A 196 -7.69 -6.56 15.20
C GLU A 196 -7.04 -7.78 15.84
N ILE A 197 -7.88 -8.69 16.34
CA ILE A 197 -7.47 -9.86 17.11
C ILE A 197 -7.56 -11.18 16.32
N VAL A 198 -7.95 -11.12 15.03
CA VAL A 198 -8.07 -12.32 14.17
C VAL A 198 -6.69 -12.83 13.78
N ARG A 199 -6.43 -14.12 14.04
CA ARG A 199 -5.14 -14.75 13.76
C ARG A 199 -4.86 -14.88 12.26
N HIS A 200 -3.59 -14.68 11.84
CA HIS A 200 -3.14 -14.91 10.46
C HIS A 200 -3.51 -16.29 9.92
N THR A 201 -3.43 -17.32 10.78
CA THR A 201 -3.77 -18.69 10.40
C THR A 201 -5.20 -18.84 9.91
N ILE A 202 -6.14 -18.00 10.37
CA ILE A 202 -7.51 -17.96 9.86
C ILE A 202 -7.55 -17.38 8.44
N ARG A 203 -6.87 -16.26 8.20
CA ARG A 203 -6.76 -15.64 6.87
C ARG A 203 -6.08 -16.57 5.86
N ASP A 204 -5.07 -17.33 6.29
CA ASP A 204 -4.42 -18.33 5.44
C ASP A 204 -5.39 -19.46 5.06
N LYS A 205 -6.24 -19.91 5.98
CA LYS A 205 -7.29 -20.90 5.68
C LYS A 205 -8.31 -20.34 4.69
N GLN A 206 -8.77 -19.10 4.88
CA GLN A 206 -9.68 -18.42 3.94
C GLN A 206 -9.10 -18.39 2.53
N ARG A 207 -7.80 -18.04 2.37
CA ARG A 207 -7.12 -18.01 1.08
C ARG A 207 -6.96 -19.41 0.46
N ARG A 208 -6.64 -20.43 1.27
CA ARG A 208 -6.57 -21.79 0.77
C ARG A 208 -7.92 -22.29 0.29
N ILE A 209 -8.99 -22.04 1.04
CA ILE A 209 -10.37 -22.36 0.61
C ILE A 209 -10.70 -21.61 -0.71
N ALA A 210 -10.44 -20.33 -0.81
CA ALA A 210 -10.65 -19.58 -2.05
C ALA A 210 -9.81 -20.12 -3.23
N SER A 211 -8.61 -20.64 -2.95
CA SER A 211 -7.79 -21.31 -3.98
C SER A 211 -8.38 -22.62 -4.44
N VAL A 212 -8.85 -23.46 -3.51
CA VAL A 212 -9.51 -24.73 -3.83
C VAL A 212 -10.77 -24.48 -4.64
N LEU A 213 -11.60 -23.48 -4.28
CA LEU A 213 -12.79 -23.12 -5.05
C LEU A 213 -12.47 -22.75 -6.50
N ARG A 214 -11.37 -22.01 -6.73
CA ARG A 214 -10.89 -21.69 -8.09
C ARG A 214 -10.48 -22.94 -8.87
N GLN A 215 -9.77 -23.87 -8.22
CA GLN A 215 -9.37 -25.12 -8.85
C GLN A 215 -10.59 -26.00 -9.16
N MET A 216 -11.58 -26.06 -8.28
CA MET A 216 -12.85 -26.75 -8.53
C MET A 216 -13.59 -26.19 -9.74
N ASP A 217 -13.60 -24.87 -9.92
CA ASP A 217 -14.23 -24.25 -11.10
C ASP A 217 -13.47 -24.60 -12.39
N GLN A 218 -12.13 -24.62 -12.36
CA GLN A 218 -11.30 -25.00 -13.51
C GLN A 218 -11.49 -26.49 -13.87
N ALA A 219 -11.55 -27.38 -12.87
CA ALA A 219 -11.81 -28.79 -13.06
C ALA A 219 -13.20 -29.03 -13.66
N GLU A 220 -14.22 -28.30 -13.21
CA GLU A 220 -15.58 -28.36 -13.74
C GLU A 220 -15.67 -27.89 -15.18
N GLU A 221 -15.03 -26.75 -15.52
CA GLU A 221 -14.95 -26.23 -16.89
C GLU A 221 -14.22 -27.22 -17.81
N SER A 222 -13.14 -27.82 -17.34
CA SER A 222 -12.38 -28.83 -18.10
C SER A 222 -13.19 -30.11 -18.33
N ALA A 223 -13.90 -30.60 -17.33
CA ALA A 223 -14.77 -31.76 -17.45
C ALA A 223 -15.93 -31.51 -18.43
N GLN A 224 -16.57 -30.34 -18.37
CA GLN A 224 -17.63 -29.94 -19.32
C GLN A 224 -17.11 -29.87 -20.75
N THR A 225 -15.91 -29.33 -20.98
CA THR A 225 -15.29 -29.22 -22.30
C THR A 225 -14.99 -30.62 -22.88
N LEU A 226 -14.63 -31.59 -22.05
CA LEU A 226 -14.35 -32.97 -22.43
C LEU A 226 -15.62 -33.84 -22.49
N GLY A 227 -16.79 -33.30 -22.12
CA GLY A 227 -18.04 -34.06 -22.06
C GLY A 227 -18.12 -35.12 -20.95
N LEU A 228 -17.34 -34.93 -19.87
CA LEU A 228 -17.29 -35.81 -18.71
C LEU A 228 -18.30 -35.36 -17.65
N ALA A 229 -18.99 -36.26 -17.03
CA ALA A 229 -19.98 -35.97 -15.97
C ALA A 229 -19.31 -35.57 -14.64
N SER A 230 -18.14 -36.06 -14.34
CA SER A 230 -17.33 -35.79 -13.14
C SER A 230 -15.88 -36.14 -13.42
N SER A 231 -14.94 -35.43 -12.76
CA SER A 231 -13.54 -35.81 -12.78
C SER A 231 -13.13 -36.31 -11.37
N TRP A 232 -12.19 -37.27 -11.30
CA TRP A 232 -11.55 -37.67 -10.03
C TRP A 232 -10.93 -36.52 -9.30
N GLU A 233 -10.46 -35.53 -10.05
CA GLU A 233 -9.90 -34.27 -9.57
C GLU A 233 -10.90 -33.47 -8.73
N MET A 234 -12.20 -33.49 -9.11
CA MET A 234 -13.26 -32.82 -8.36
C MET A 234 -13.48 -33.46 -6.97
N GLU A 235 -13.39 -34.77 -6.87
CA GLU A 235 -13.52 -35.44 -5.57
C GLU A 235 -12.31 -35.19 -4.67
N GLU A 236 -11.10 -35.16 -5.21
CA GLU A 236 -9.88 -34.79 -4.47
C GLU A 236 -9.96 -33.37 -3.94
N LEU A 237 -10.47 -32.41 -4.74
CA LEU A 237 -10.66 -31.00 -4.34
C LEU A 237 -11.76 -30.83 -3.27
N LYS A 238 -12.82 -31.67 -3.31
CA LYS A 238 -13.82 -31.69 -2.24
C LYS A 238 -13.24 -32.24 -0.92
N ASP A 239 -12.43 -33.28 -0.99
CA ASP A 239 -11.75 -33.83 0.18
C ASP A 239 -10.80 -32.78 0.79
N GLN A 240 -10.04 -32.08 -0.06
CA GLN A 240 -9.17 -30.99 0.37
C GLN A 240 -9.97 -29.83 1.01
N LEU A 241 -11.09 -29.46 0.43
CA LEU A 241 -11.96 -28.41 0.99
C LEU A 241 -12.53 -28.83 2.34
N THR A 242 -12.97 -30.08 2.46
CA THR A 242 -13.46 -30.67 3.71
C THR A 242 -12.39 -30.60 4.80
N GLU A 243 -11.15 -30.94 4.46
CA GLU A 243 -10.03 -30.92 5.41
C GLU A 243 -9.70 -29.47 5.84
N GLU A 244 -9.72 -28.47 4.93
CA GLU A 244 -9.52 -27.08 5.29
C GLU A 244 -10.63 -26.56 6.21
N ILE A 245 -11.90 -26.93 6.00
CA ILE A 245 -13.02 -26.57 6.88
C ILE A 245 -12.82 -27.25 8.25
N ARG A 246 -12.41 -28.52 8.29
CA ARG A 246 -12.14 -29.27 9.53
C ARG A 246 -10.97 -28.65 10.32
N LEU A 247 -9.90 -28.24 9.65
CA LEU A 247 -8.78 -27.55 10.26
C LEU A 247 -9.17 -26.18 10.79
N TRP A 248 -10.07 -25.47 10.09
CA TRP A 248 -10.58 -24.19 10.57
C TRP A 248 -11.44 -24.37 11.82
N TRP A 249 -12.37 -25.31 11.81
CA TRP A 249 -13.19 -25.63 12.96
C TRP A 249 -12.38 -25.89 14.24
N ARG A 250 -11.18 -26.47 14.12
CA ARG A 250 -10.30 -26.80 15.24
C ARG A 250 -9.29 -25.69 15.58
N THR A 251 -9.31 -24.58 14.89
CA THR A 251 -8.36 -23.47 15.10
C THR A 251 -9.04 -22.34 15.85
N ASP A 252 -8.44 -21.85 16.93
CA ASP A 252 -8.92 -20.67 17.61
C ASP A 252 -8.82 -19.44 16.71
N GLU A 253 -9.90 -18.65 16.62
CA GLU A 253 -9.98 -17.49 15.74
C GLU A 253 -9.25 -16.29 16.34
N LEU A 254 -9.28 -16.14 17.65
CA LEU A 254 -8.78 -14.98 18.37
C LEU A 254 -7.46 -15.30 19.05
N HIS A 255 -6.62 -14.29 19.19
CA HIS A 255 -5.45 -14.34 20.08
C HIS A 255 -5.90 -14.35 21.52
N GLN A 256 -5.27 -15.21 22.36
CA GLN A 256 -5.51 -15.28 23.79
C GLN A 256 -4.66 -14.25 24.60
N PHE A 257 -3.79 -13.51 23.91
CA PHE A 257 -2.94 -12.47 24.51
C PHE A 257 -3.15 -11.14 23.77
N LYS A 258 -2.86 -10.04 24.46
CA LYS A 258 -2.89 -8.71 23.86
C LYS A 258 -1.72 -8.59 22.88
N PRO A 259 -1.95 -8.34 21.57
CA PRO A 259 -0.87 -8.15 20.62
C PRO A 259 0.03 -6.98 21.00
N SER A 260 1.33 -7.10 20.76
CA SER A 260 2.27 -5.99 20.81
C SER A 260 2.16 -5.13 19.54
N VAL A 261 2.73 -3.92 19.56
CA VAL A 261 2.79 -3.06 18.37
C VAL A 261 3.53 -3.74 17.21
N LEU A 262 4.56 -4.52 17.49
CA LEU A 262 5.28 -5.26 16.45
C LEU A 262 4.47 -6.42 15.86
N ASP A 263 3.55 -7.01 16.62
CA ASP A 263 2.59 -7.99 16.09
C ASP A 263 1.60 -7.29 15.13
N GLU A 264 1.16 -6.06 15.45
CA GLU A 264 0.32 -5.25 14.56
C GLU A 264 1.06 -4.88 13.26
N VAL A 265 2.35 -4.57 13.36
CA VAL A 265 3.23 -4.34 12.20
C VAL A 265 3.28 -5.58 11.30
N ASP A 266 3.52 -6.76 11.88
CA ASP A 266 3.54 -8.03 11.14
C ASP A 266 2.20 -8.28 10.44
N TYR A 267 1.07 -8.02 11.12
CA TYR A 267 -0.28 -8.18 10.57
C TYR A 267 -0.53 -7.27 9.36
N THR A 268 -0.10 -6.03 9.43
CA THR A 268 -0.26 -5.08 8.32
C THR A 268 0.65 -5.42 7.16
N LEU A 269 1.90 -5.72 7.42
CA LEU A 269 2.88 -6.04 6.38
C LEU A 269 2.60 -7.37 5.68
N HIS A 270 1.85 -8.27 6.32
CA HIS A 270 1.36 -9.48 5.69
C HIS A 270 0.54 -9.21 4.40
N TYR A 271 -0.25 -8.12 4.34
CA TYR A 271 -0.96 -7.74 3.10
C TYR A 271 0.00 -7.36 1.97
N PHE A 272 1.11 -6.70 2.30
CA PHE A 272 2.15 -6.42 1.31
C PHE A 272 2.75 -7.72 0.79
N GLN A 273 3.06 -8.65 1.70
CA GLN A 273 3.71 -9.91 1.37
C GLN A 273 2.87 -10.80 0.44
N VAL A 274 1.57 -10.89 0.66
CA VAL A 274 0.71 -11.90 0.01
C VAL A 274 -0.16 -11.36 -1.11
N VAL A 275 -0.41 -10.04 -1.15
CA VAL A 275 -1.32 -9.43 -2.13
C VAL A 275 -0.66 -8.29 -2.88
N LEU A 276 -0.27 -7.21 -2.20
CA LEU A 276 0.06 -5.94 -2.85
C LEU A 276 1.29 -6.04 -3.72
N PHE A 277 2.31 -6.77 -3.29
CA PHE A 277 3.56 -6.94 -4.02
C PHE A 277 3.35 -7.54 -5.42
N GLU A 278 2.39 -8.46 -5.57
CA GLU A 278 2.06 -9.09 -6.84
C GLU A 278 0.94 -8.38 -7.60
N ALA A 279 -0.01 -7.74 -6.89
CA ALA A 279 -1.17 -7.13 -7.51
C ALA A 279 -0.87 -5.80 -8.21
N LEU A 280 0.06 -4.99 -7.66
CA LEU A 280 0.35 -3.66 -8.22
C LEU A 280 1.00 -3.71 -9.61
N PRO A 281 1.99 -4.56 -9.90
CA PRO A 281 2.48 -4.70 -11.26
C PRO A 281 1.39 -5.12 -12.25
N GLN A 282 0.45 -5.96 -11.82
CA GLN A 282 -0.69 -6.37 -12.66
C GLN A 282 -1.66 -5.19 -12.89
N LEU A 283 -1.91 -4.37 -11.86
CA LEU A 283 -2.72 -3.16 -11.99
C LEU A 283 -2.10 -2.20 -13.00
N TYR A 284 -0.80 -1.96 -12.88
CA TYR A 284 -0.05 -1.13 -13.82
C TYR A 284 -0.16 -1.65 -15.26
N GLN A 285 0.09 -2.95 -15.47
CA GLN A 285 -0.01 -3.56 -16.80
C GLN A 285 -1.41 -3.45 -17.40
N ARG A 286 -2.47 -3.56 -16.59
CA ARG A 286 -3.86 -3.37 -17.03
C ARG A 286 -4.12 -1.92 -17.41
N PHE A 287 -3.58 -0.99 -16.66
CA PHE A 287 -3.68 0.44 -16.94
C PHE A 287 -2.98 0.77 -18.27
N ASP A 288 -1.71 0.39 -18.41
CA ASP A 288 -0.91 0.58 -19.61
C ASP A 288 -1.61 0.00 -20.86
N ARG A 289 -2.06 -1.25 -20.81
CA ARG A 289 -2.80 -1.88 -21.92
C ARG A 289 -4.08 -1.13 -22.28
N ALA A 290 -4.83 -0.66 -21.30
CA ALA A 290 -6.09 0.06 -21.54
C ALA A 290 -5.85 1.41 -22.22
N ILE A 291 -4.77 2.12 -21.85
CA ILE A 291 -4.33 3.34 -22.53
C ILE A 291 -3.89 3.00 -23.96
N ALA A 292 -2.93 2.10 -24.13
CA ALA A 292 -2.39 1.74 -25.43
C ALA A 292 -3.47 1.27 -26.41
N THR A 293 -4.53 0.60 -25.93
CA THR A 293 -5.66 0.17 -26.75
C THR A 293 -6.56 1.31 -27.19
N THR A 294 -6.76 2.33 -26.32
CA THR A 294 -7.76 3.38 -26.58
C THR A 294 -7.13 4.67 -27.10
N PHE A 295 -5.97 5.02 -26.58
CA PHE A 295 -5.20 6.23 -26.86
C PHE A 295 -3.72 5.88 -27.07
N PRO A 296 -3.36 5.23 -28.19
CA PRO A 296 -1.98 4.76 -28.42
C PRO A 296 -0.95 5.89 -28.51
N GLU A 297 -1.39 7.14 -28.60
CA GLU A 297 -0.55 8.34 -28.58
C GLU A 297 -0.18 8.83 -27.19
N LEU A 298 -0.76 8.25 -26.10
CA LEU A 298 -0.48 8.63 -24.73
C LEU A 298 0.57 7.74 -24.09
N ASP A 299 1.36 8.34 -23.22
CA ASP A 299 2.32 7.64 -22.39
C ASP A 299 1.63 7.00 -21.15
N PRO A 300 2.09 5.82 -20.70
CA PRO A 300 1.56 5.17 -19.52
C PRO A 300 1.90 5.95 -18.25
N PRO A 301 1.17 5.72 -17.14
CA PRO A 301 1.48 6.34 -15.87
C PRO A 301 2.86 5.88 -15.36
N ARG A 302 3.50 6.70 -14.54
CA ARG A 302 4.71 6.29 -13.82
C ARG A 302 4.36 5.17 -12.85
N HIS A 303 5.27 4.21 -12.63
CA HIS A 303 5.03 3.11 -11.68
C HIS A 303 4.71 3.63 -10.26
N ARG A 304 5.31 4.75 -9.84
CA ARG A 304 5.08 5.40 -8.54
C ARG A 304 3.74 6.14 -8.41
N PHE A 305 2.79 6.00 -9.32
CA PHE A 305 1.49 6.65 -9.18
C PHE A 305 0.67 6.14 -7.98
N CYS A 306 0.96 4.93 -7.50
CA CYS A 306 0.35 4.34 -6.32
C CYS A 306 1.43 4.12 -5.25
N ARG A 307 1.23 4.74 -4.09
CA ARG A 307 2.15 4.68 -2.94
C ARG A 307 1.38 4.29 -1.68
N PHE A 308 2.12 3.86 -0.67
CA PHE A 308 1.54 3.45 0.61
C PHE A 308 2.14 4.24 1.76
N GLY A 309 1.25 4.62 2.69
CA GLY A 309 1.60 5.09 4.01
C GLY A 309 1.21 4.09 5.09
N SER A 310 1.79 4.17 6.26
CA SER A 310 1.41 3.35 7.41
C SER A 310 1.56 4.15 8.70
N TRP A 311 0.55 4.03 9.55
CA TRP A 311 0.58 4.53 10.93
C TRP A 311 1.02 3.44 11.91
N VAL A 312 1.00 2.18 11.47
CA VAL A 312 1.31 1.03 12.32
C VAL A 312 2.79 1.03 12.67
N GLY A 313 3.07 1.07 13.97
CA GLY A 313 4.43 1.21 14.51
C GLY A 313 4.98 2.65 14.53
N SER A 314 4.18 3.66 14.14
CA SER A 314 4.59 5.08 14.09
C SER A 314 3.57 6.05 14.70
N ASP A 315 2.34 5.60 14.93
CA ASP A 315 1.27 6.38 15.56
C ASP A 315 1.41 6.34 17.08
N ARG A 316 1.79 7.48 17.68
CA ARG A 316 1.98 7.66 19.11
C ARG A 316 0.79 8.29 19.82
N ASP A 317 -0.21 8.73 19.06
CA ASP A 317 -1.38 9.37 19.61
C ASP A 317 -2.21 8.36 20.41
N GLY A 318 -2.32 8.62 21.75
CA GLY A 318 -3.00 7.73 22.66
C GLY A 318 -2.35 6.35 22.89
N ASN A 319 -1.20 6.05 22.26
CA ASN A 319 -0.53 4.76 22.39
C ASN A 319 0.91 4.88 22.91
N PRO A 320 1.13 4.79 24.23
CA PRO A 320 2.47 4.89 24.83
C PRO A 320 3.40 3.71 24.50
N SER A 321 2.88 2.63 23.89
CA SER A 321 3.69 1.49 23.49
C SER A 321 4.43 1.72 22.17
N VAL A 322 4.12 2.79 21.41
CA VAL A 322 4.83 3.17 20.19
C VAL A 322 6.01 4.08 20.55
N THR A 323 7.11 3.46 20.93
CA THR A 323 8.35 4.16 21.27
C THR A 323 9.23 4.43 20.03
N PRO A 324 10.27 5.30 20.14
CA PRO A 324 11.24 5.48 19.05
C PRO A 324 11.87 4.17 18.56
N GLU A 325 12.18 3.25 19.50
CA GLU A 325 12.76 1.93 19.18
C GLU A 325 11.78 1.05 18.39
N VAL A 326 10.47 1.11 18.70
CA VAL A 326 9.44 0.39 17.96
C VAL A 326 9.34 0.88 16.52
N THR A 327 9.38 2.21 16.31
CA THR A 327 9.34 2.79 14.95
C THR A 327 10.60 2.41 14.16
N TRP A 328 11.78 2.44 14.79
CA TRP A 328 13.03 1.97 14.18
C TRP A 328 12.93 0.51 13.75
N LYS A 329 12.48 -0.37 14.65
CA LYS A 329 12.29 -1.79 14.36
C LYS A 329 11.28 -2.00 13.23
N THR A 330 10.21 -1.20 13.18
CA THR A 330 9.22 -1.25 12.10
C THR A 330 9.86 -0.96 10.74
N ALA A 331 10.70 0.07 10.64
CA ALA A 331 11.43 0.39 9.41
C ALA A 331 12.37 -0.75 8.98
N CYS A 332 13.13 -1.31 9.92
CA CYS A 332 13.99 -2.46 9.67
C CYS A 332 13.19 -3.69 9.22
N TYR A 333 12.03 -3.94 9.82
CA TYR A 333 11.16 -5.08 9.50
C TYR A 333 10.61 -4.97 8.08
N GLN A 334 10.14 -3.78 7.67
CA GLN A 334 9.72 -3.51 6.29
C GLN A 334 10.84 -3.80 5.29
N ARG A 335 12.05 -3.27 5.55
CA ARG A 335 13.23 -3.50 4.71
C ARG A 335 13.59 -4.98 4.61
N ASN A 336 13.59 -5.70 5.72
CA ASN A 336 13.89 -7.15 5.74
C ASN A 336 12.88 -7.93 4.88
N MET A 337 11.60 -7.59 4.98
CA MET A 337 10.54 -8.25 4.20
C MET A 337 10.71 -8.04 2.70
N VAL A 338 10.91 -6.79 2.26
CA VAL A 338 11.02 -6.49 0.83
C VAL A 338 12.31 -7.05 0.23
N LEU A 339 13.44 -7.01 0.96
CA LEU A 339 14.70 -7.59 0.49
C LEU A 339 14.60 -9.11 0.29
N ASN A 340 13.91 -9.83 1.18
CA ASN A 340 13.65 -11.27 0.99
C ASN A 340 12.84 -11.54 -0.30
N LYS A 341 11.84 -10.69 -0.61
CA LYS A 341 11.08 -10.78 -1.86
C LYS A 341 11.97 -10.53 -3.08
N TYR A 342 12.82 -9.51 -3.03
CA TYR A 342 13.73 -9.21 -4.13
C TYR A 342 14.77 -10.32 -4.35
N ILE A 343 15.34 -10.88 -3.28
CA ILE A 343 16.28 -12.01 -3.37
C ILE A 343 15.60 -13.20 -4.08
N ALA A 344 14.38 -13.55 -3.69
CA ALA A 344 13.61 -14.62 -4.35
C ALA A 344 13.32 -14.34 -5.83
N SER A 345 13.07 -13.07 -6.20
CA SER A 345 12.86 -12.66 -7.59
C SER A 345 14.17 -12.72 -8.40
N ILE A 346 15.30 -12.33 -7.80
CA ILE A 346 16.63 -12.45 -8.43
C ILE A 346 16.98 -13.93 -8.64
N ASP A 347 16.65 -14.84 -7.72
CA ASP A 347 16.89 -16.28 -7.90
C ASP A 347 16.15 -16.82 -9.13
N ARG A 348 14.90 -16.43 -9.34
CA ARG A 348 14.15 -16.79 -10.57
C ARG A 348 14.80 -16.21 -11.83
N LEU A 349 15.28 -14.96 -11.77
CA LEU A 349 15.97 -14.33 -12.91
C LEU A 349 17.32 -15.00 -13.22
N VAL A 350 18.05 -15.46 -12.22
CA VAL A 350 19.31 -16.24 -12.41
C VAL A 350 19.04 -17.52 -13.18
N GLU A 351 17.91 -18.20 -12.91
CA GLU A 351 17.52 -19.40 -13.65
C GLU A 351 17.06 -19.08 -15.07
N LEU A 352 16.29 -18.00 -15.23
CA LEU A 352 15.69 -17.61 -16.52
C LEU A 352 16.71 -17.03 -17.49
N LEU A 353 17.62 -16.16 -17.02
CA LEU A 353 18.58 -15.42 -17.87
C LEU A 353 19.91 -16.16 -18.05
N SER A 354 19.86 -17.45 -18.37
CA SER A 354 21.03 -18.30 -18.70
C SER A 354 21.51 -18.08 -20.14
N LEU A 355 21.57 -16.82 -20.58
CA LEU A 355 21.93 -16.45 -21.95
C LEU A 355 23.44 -16.52 -22.15
N SER A 356 23.86 -17.23 -23.20
CA SER A 356 25.27 -17.43 -23.52
C SER A 356 25.79 -16.39 -24.51
N LEU A 357 27.01 -15.91 -24.29
CA LEU A 357 27.75 -15.05 -25.21
C LEU A 357 27.97 -15.66 -26.60
N HIS A 358 27.80 -16.97 -26.76
CA HIS A 358 27.89 -17.61 -28.08
C HIS A 358 26.68 -17.29 -28.97
N TRP A 359 25.55 -16.95 -28.38
CA TRP A 359 24.28 -16.79 -29.09
C TRP A 359 23.62 -15.42 -28.89
N SER A 360 24.12 -14.61 -27.94
CA SER A 360 23.56 -13.31 -27.63
C SER A 360 24.69 -12.29 -27.47
N GLU A 361 24.57 -11.18 -28.16
CA GLU A 361 25.46 -10.04 -27.97
C GLU A 361 25.16 -9.37 -26.64
N VAL A 362 26.18 -8.73 -26.05
CA VAL A 362 26.08 -8.02 -24.78
C VAL A 362 26.69 -6.64 -24.96
N LEU A 363 26.00 -5.60 -24.49
CA LEU A 363 26.49 -4.24 -24.59
C LEU A 363 27.74 -4.04 -23.69
N PRO A 364 28.70 -3.19 -24.13
CA PRO A 364 29.93 -2.89 -23.34
C PRO A 364 29.61 -2.45 -21.88
N GLU A 365 28.55 -1.67 -21.66
CA GLU A 365 28.14 -1.20 -20.33
C GLU A 365 27.94 -2.33 -19.31
N LEU A 366 27.41 -3.47 -19.72
CA LEU A 366 27.24 -4.62 -18.82
C LEU A 366 28.57 -5.26 -18.49
N LEU A 367 29.49 -5.38 -19.45
CA LEU A 367 30.83 -5.93 -19.25
C LEU A 367 31.68 -5.04 -18.33
N GLU A 368 31.64 -3.73 -18.53
CA GLU A 368 32.30 -2.75 -17.65
C GLU A 368 31.77 -2.82 -16.22
N SER A 369 30.43 -2.98 -16.09
CA SER A 369 29.81 -3.16 -14.78
C SER A 369 30.24 -4.45 -14.09
N LEU A 370 30.43 -5.55 -14.84
CA LEU A 370 30.95 -6.81 -14.31
C LEU A 370 32.41 -6.70 -13.85
N GLU A 371 33.26 -5.97 -14.59
CA GLU A 371 34.65 -5.69 -14.18
C GLU A 371 34.71 -4.90 -12.87
N GLN A 372 33.84 -3.88 -12.73
CA GLN A 372 33.72 -3.13 -11.47
C GLN A 372 33.26 -4.02 -10.31
N ASP A 373 32.31 -4.92 -10.56
CA ASP A 373 31.79 -5.85 -9.56
C ASP A 373 32.87 -6.86 -9.13
N GLN A 374 33.70 -7.35 -10.06
CA GLN A 374 34.82 -8.23 -9.76
C GLN A 374 35.82 -7.57 -8.81
N VAL A 375 36.13 -6.28 -9.02
CA VAL A 375 37.03 -5.53 -8.15
C VAL A 375 36.48 -5.38 -6.74
N LYS A 376 35.16 -5.14 -6.63
CA LYS A 376 34.50 -4.91 -5.34
C LYS A 376 34.20 -6.20 -4.55
N MET A 377 33.99 -7.31 -5.25
CA MET A 377 33.60 -8.61 -4.67
C MET A 377 34.36 -9.76 -5.36
N PRO A 378 35.66 -9.86 -5.17
CA PRO A 378 36.51 -10.86 -5.84
C PRO A 378 36.11 -12.29 -5.48
N ASP A 379 35.65 -12.55 -4.24
CA ASP A 379 35.26 -13.88 -3.77
C ASP A 379 34.13 -14.48 -4.63
N ILE A 380 33.16 -13.66 -5.04
CA ILE A 380 32.07 -14.10 -5.92
C ILE A 380 32.57 -14.46 -7.31
N TYR A 381 33.57 -13.70 -7.82
CA TYR A 381 34.17 -14.02 -9.08
C TYR A 381 34.92 -15.35 -9.01
N ASP A 382 35.74 -15.56 -7.99
CA ASP A 382 36.51 -16.79 -7.80
C ASP A 382 35.61 -18.03 -7.70
N GLU A 383 34.43 -17.90 -7.07
CA GLU A 383 33.49 -18.99 -6.94
C GLU A 383 32.72 -19.26 -8.25
N LEU A 384 32.25 -18.23 -8.96
CA LEU A 384 31.25 -18.36 -10.03
C LEU A 384 31.79 -18.09 -11.44
N ALA A 385 32.94 -17.45 -11.63
CA ALA A 385 33.47 -17.08 -12.94
C ALA A 385 33.72 -18.29 -13.85
N ILE A 386 34.15 -19.43 -13.30
CA ILE A 386 34.34 -20.66 -14.08
C ILE A 386 32.99 -21.21 -14.51
N ARG A 387 32.01 -21.22 -13.60
CA ARG A 387 30.67 -21.78 -13.83
C ARG A 387 29.87 -20.94 -14.82
N TYR A 388 29.93 -19.60 -14.72
CA TYR A 388 29.16 -18.66 -15.53
C TYR A 388 30.02 -17.90 -16.56
N ARG A 389 31.13 -18.49 -16.99
CA ARG A 389 32.10 -17.84 -17.90
C ARG A 389 31.47 -17.29 -19.17
N GLN A 390 30.45 -17.96 -19.70
CA GLN A 390 29.76 -17.58 -20.92
C GLN A 390 28.37 -16.97 -20.67
N GLU A 391 28.00 -16.74 -19.41
CA GLU A 391 26.65 -16.33 -18.99
C GLU A 391 26.71 -15.02 -18.18
N PRO A 392 26.98 -13.87 -18.83
CA PRO A 392 27.23 -12.61 -18.14
C PRO A 392 26.06 -12.11 -17.31
N TYR A 393 24.82 -12.36 -17.74
CA TYR A 393 23.63 -11.99 -16.98
C TYR A 393 23.54 -12.74 -15.65
N ARG A 394 23.84 -14.04 -15.64
CA ARG A 394 23.86 -14.84 -14.42
C ARG A 394 24.94 -14.40 -13.45
N LEU A 395 26.13 -14.07 -13.98
CA LEU A 395 27.21 -13.54 -13.15
C LEU A 395 26.83 -12.17 -12.57
N LYS A 396 26.23 -11.28 -13.36
CA LYS A 396 25.74 -9.97 -12.88
C LYS A 396 24.68 -10.12 -11.81
N LEU A 397 23.69 -10.99 -12.02
CA LEU A 397 22.64 -11.28 -11.04
C LEU A 397 23.18 -11.92 -9.75
N ALA A 398 24.26 -12.70 -9.82
CA ALA A 398 24.93 -13.23 -8.64
C ALA A 398 25.54 -12.11 -7.77
N TYR A 399 26.20 -11.11 -8.38
CA TYR A 399 26.67 -9.93 -7.65
C TYR A 399 25.53 -9.13 -7.04
N VAL A 400 24.47 -8.89 -7.80
CA VAL A 400 23.25 -8.22 -7.32
C VAL A 400 22.66 -8.96 -6.12
N LYS A 401 22.54 -10.28 -6.22
CA LYS A 401 22.03 -11.13 -5.13
C LYS A 401 22.87 -11.01 -3.87
N GLN A 402 24.20 -11.04 -4.02
CA GLN A 402 25.09 -10.93 -2.86
C GLN A 402 24.99 -9.56 -2.18
N ARG A 403 24.88 -8.46 -2.94
CA ARG A 403 24.65 -7.14 -2.37
C ARG A 403 23.32 -7.07 -1.63
N LEU A 404 22.24 -7.65 -2.18
CA LEU A 404 20.95 -7.72 -1.49
C LEU A 404 21.05 -8.52 -0.17
N LYS A 405 21.78 -9.64 -0.16
CA LYS A 405 22.04 -10.43 1.05
C LYS A 405 22.81 -9.62 2.09
N ASN A 406 23.89 -8.95 1.68
CA ASN A 406 24.68 -8.10 2.57
C ASN A 406 23.82 -6.95 3.15
N THR A 407 22.93 -6.38 2.33
CA THR A 407 21.95 -5.35 2.75
C THR A 407 20.93 -5.91 3.75
N LEU A 408 20.46 -7.13 3.53
CA LEU A 408 19.56 -7.82 4.45
C LEU A 408 20.25 -8.12 5.79
N ASP A 409 21.46 -8.64 5.76
CA ASP A 409 22.25 -8.92 6.97
C ASP A 409 22.53 -7.64 7.77
N ARG A 410 22.83 -6.53 7.08
CA ARG A 410 22.95 -5.22 7.72
C ARG A 410 21.62 -4.82 8.38
N SER A 411 20.52 -4.88 7.66
CA SER A 411 19.19 -4.50 8.16
C SER A 411 18.76 -5.36 9.36
N GLN A 412 19.10 -6.65 9.37
CA GLN A 412 18.84 -7.53 10.52
C GLN A 412 19.68 -7.15 11.74
N ARG A 413 20.94 -6.74 11.57
CA ARG A 413 21.76 -6.21 12.66
C ARG A 413 21.17 -4.92 13.22
N LEU A 414 20.72 -4.00 12.36
CA LEU A 414 20.07 -2.75 12.75
C LEU A 414 18.77 -2.98 13.54
N TYR A 415 18.01 -4.00 13.19
CA TYR A 415 16.80 -4.38 13.94
C TYR A 415 17.06 -4.71 15.41
N HIS A 416 18.25 -5.27 15.72
CA HIS A 416 18.65 -5.65 17.07
C HIS A 416 19.53 -4.60 17.77
N SER A 417 19.87 -3.51 17.08
CA SER A 417 20.73 -2.45 17.62
C SER A 417 19.93 -1.29 18.22
N ASP A 418 20.61 -0.50 19.05
CA ASP A 418 20.07 0.78 19.51
C ASP A 418 19.98 1.76 18.32
N PRO A 419 18.81 2.38 18.05
CA PRO A 419 18.66 3.37 16.98
C PRO A 419 19.60 4.58 17.12
N PHE A 420 20.07 4.89 18.33
CA PHE A 420 20.94 6.03 18.62
C PHE A 420 22.44 5.68 18.57
N ALA A 421 22.79 4.42 18.30
CA ALA A 421 24.18 4.01 18.14
C ALA A 421 24.78 4.54 16.81
N ASP A 422 26.11 4.63 16.75
CA ASP A 422 26.80 4.97 15.50
C ASP A 422 26.84 3.73 14.56
N HIS A 423 26.05 3.80 13.50
CA HIS A 423 25.94 2.76 12.47
C HIS A 423 26.87 2.98 11.26
N SER A 424 27.79 3.96 11.34
CA SER A 424 28.69 4.31 10.23
C SER A 424 29.72 3.21 9.93
N ASN A 425 30.12 2.43 10.93
CA ASN A 425 31.10 1.35 10.80
C ASN A 425 30.40 0.03 10.43
N ASP A 426 30.18 -0.20 9.13
CA ASP A 426 29.64 -1.46 8.63
C ASP A 426 30.78 -2.43 8.23
N PRO A 427 30.84 -3.64 8.83
CA PRO A 427 31.79 -4.67 8.46
C PRO A 427 31.59 -5.23 7.04
N SER A 428 30.49 -4.92 6.37
CA SER A 428 30.18 -5.41 5.00
C SER A 428 31.05 -4.79 3.89
N GLY A 429 32.03 -3.94 4.21
CA GLY A 429 33.04 -3.44 3.28
C GLY A 429 32.53 -2.67 2.05
N GLY A 430 31.34 -2.04 2.14
CA GLY A 430 30.78 -1.22 1.04
C GLY A 430 30.02 -2.00 -0.03
N SER A 431 29.87 -3.31 0.10
CA SER A 431 29.13 -4.16 -0.85
C SER A 431 27.65 -4.31 -0.48
N VAL A 432 26.98 -3.19 -0.17
CA VAL A 432 25.55 -3.11 0.19
C VAL A 432 24.86 -2.09 -0.70
N TYR A 433 23.56 -2.26 -0.90
CA TYR A 433 22.72 -1.19 -1.41
C TYR A 433 22.17 -0.35 -0.25
N ARG A 434 22.42 0.93 -0.28
CA ARG A 434 21.84 1.85 0.71
C ARG A 434 20.40 2.16 0.40
N TYR A 435 20.11 2.39 -0.88
CA TYR A 435 18.80 2.84 -1.35
C TYR A 435 18.30 1.97 -2.51
N GLY A 436 16.98 1.89 -2.66
CA GLY A 436 16.35 1.11 -3.72
C GLY A 436 16.72 1.54 -5.15
N HIS A 437 17.04 2.83 -5.36
CA HIS A 437 17.44 3.34 -6.68
C HIS A 437 18.79 2.77 -7.17
N GLU A 438 19.72 2.43 -6.27
CA GLU A 438 20.99 1.79 -6.64
C GLU A 438 20.74 0.38 -7.21
N PHE A 439 19.85 -0.37 -6.57
CA PHE A 439 19.43 -1.68 -7.06
C PHE A 439 18.65 -1.56 -8.37
N LEU A 440 17.74 -0.58 -8.46
CA LEU A 440 16.97 -0.29 -9.67
C LEU A 440 17.89 0.03 -10.87
N ALA A 441 18.95 0.79 -10.66
CA ALA A 441 19.90 1.15 -11.73
C ALA A 441 20.55 -0.08 -12.36
N GLU A 442 20.87 -1.11 -11.56
CA GLU A 442 21.44 -2.36 -12.07
C GLU A 442 20.39 -3.20 -12.82
N LEU A 443 19.15 -3.24 -12.34
CA LEU A 443 18.06 -3.91 -13.07
C LEU A 443 17.78 -3.23 -14.42
N ARG A 444 17.78 -1.90 -14.45
CA ARG A 444 17.64 -1.12 -15.69
C ARG A 444 18.80 -1.32 -16.67
N LEU A 445 20.03 -1.51 -16.17
CA LEU A 445 21.16 -1.87 -17.01
C LEU A 445 20.92 -3.21 -17.70
N ILE A 446 20.47 -4.24 -16.96
CA ILE A 446 20.13 -5.55 -17.53
C ILE A 446 18.97 -5.41 -18.54
N GLN A 447 17.94 -4.64 -18.22
CA GLN A 447 16.80 -4.42 -19.11
C GLN A 447 17.23 -3.81 -20.44
N ARG A 448 17.97 -2.69 -20.43
CA ARG A 448 18.46 -2.04 -21.66
C ARG A 448 19.31 -2.98 -22.50
N ASN A 449 20.10 -3.81 -21.85
CA ASN A 449 20.95 -4.78 -22.54
C ASN A 449 20.13 -5.86 -23.26
N LEU A 450 19.06 -6.37 -22.64
CA LEU A 450 18.14 -7.33 -23.25
C LEU A 450 17.36 -6.69 -24.40
N GLU A 451 16.81 -5.49 -24.21
CA GLU A 451 16.06 -4.76 -25.23
C GLU A 451 16.91 -4.47 -26.48
N ALA A 452 18.18 -4.10 -26.30
CA ALA A 452 19.09 -3.87 -27.43
C ALA A 452 19.34 -5.13 -28.27
N THR A 453 19.18 -6.32 -27.69
CA THR A 453 19.27 -7.61 -28.39
C THR A 453 17.93 -8.15 -28.86
N GLY A 454 16.86 -7.36 -28.73
CA GLY A 454 15.50 -7.74 -29.14
C GLY A 454 14.79 -8.70 -28.18
N LEU A 455 15.32 -8.85 -26.95
CA LEU A 455 14.74 -9.69 -25.91
C LEU A 455 13.95 -8.85 -24.92
N ASN A 456 12.79 -9.37 -24.49
CA ASN A 456 11.99 -8.79 -23.44
C ASN A 456 11.75 -9.83 -22.33
N CYS A 457 12.06 -9.47 -21.10
CA CYS A 457 11.90 -10.35 -19.93
C CYS A 457 10.80 -9.79 -19.01
N GLN A 458 9.63 -10.43 -19.02
CA GLN A 458 8.49 -10.00 -18.23
C GLN A 458 8.77 -10.02 -16.72
N ASP A 459 9.49 -11.04 -16.22
CA ASP A 459 9.84 -11.16 -14.80
C ASP A 459 10.74 -10.01 -14.35
N LEU A 460 11.69 -9.59 -15.21
CA LEU A 460 12.53 -8.43 -14.94
C LEU A 460 11.72 -7.13 -14.93
N SER A 461 10.82 -6.94 -15.90
CA SER A 461 9.94 -5.77 -15.94
C SER A 461 9.02 -5.70 -14.72
N THR A 462 8.50 -6.84 -14.27
CA THR A 462 7.71 -6.95 -13.05
C THR A 462 8.53 -6.56 -11.82
N LEU A 463 9.76 -7.07 -11.69
CA LEU A 463 10.65 -6.73 -10.59
C LEU A 463 11.03 -5.24 -10.60
N ILE A 464 11.31 -4.66 -11.76
CA ILE A 464 11.58 -3.22 -11.90
C ILE A 464 10.37 -2.40 -11.41
N CYS A 465 9.17 -2.76 -11.83
CA CYS A 465 7.93 -2.12 -11.36
C CYS A 465 7.80 -2.21 -9.83
N GLN A 466 8.05 -3.38 -9.24
CA GLN A 466 8.01 -3.58 -7.79
C GLN A 466 9.04 -2.70 -7.07
N VAL A 467 10.28 -2.61 -7.57
CA VAL A 467 11.32 -1.78 -6.96
C VAL A 467 11.00 -0.29 -7.09
N GLU A 468 10.42 0.15 -8.20
CA GLU A 468 9.99 1.55 -8.37
C GLU A 468 8.84 1.94 -7.45
N ILE A 469 7.90 1.04 -7.18
CA ILE A 469 6.77 1.28 -6.27
C ILE A 469 7.22 1.25 -4.80
N PHE A 470 7.90 0.18 -4.41
CA PHE A 470 8.15 -0.12 -3.00
C PHE A 470 9.53 0.33 -2.51
N GLY A 471 10.51 0.53 -3.40
CA GLY A 471 11.90 0.77 -3.00
C GLY A 471 12.40 -0.30 -2.02
N PHE A 472 12.97 0.15 -0.90
CA PHE A 472 13.35 -0.72 0.24
C PHE A 472 12.46 -0.51 1.47
N ASN A 473 11.35 0.23 1.36
CA ASN A 473 10.59 0.70 2.51
C ASN A 473 9.13 0.20 2.56
N LEU A 474 8.60 -0.49 1.55
CA LEU A 474 7.21 -0.93 1.39
C LEU A 474 6.17 0.19 1.54
N ALA A 475 6.12 0.84 2.70
CA ALA A 475 5.23 1.94 3.02
C ALA A 475 6.00 3.05 3.76
N GLN A 476 5.62 4.30 3.50
CA GLN A 476 6.10 5.45 4.26
C GLN A 476 5.47 5.44 5.64
N LEU A 477 6.28 5.62 6.69
CA LEU A 477 5.80 5.74 8.06
C LEU A 477 5.35 7.19 8.31
N ASP A 478 4.07 7.39 8.60
CA ASP A 478 3.58 8.67 9.07
C ASP A 478 3.66 8.69 10.59
N LEU A 479 4.48 9.57 11.14
CA LEU A 479 4.49 9.80 12.58
C LEU A 479 3.23 10.56 12.97
N ARG A 480 2.57 10.16 14.04
CA ARG A 480 1.43 10.90 14.58
C ARG A 480 1.59 11.12 16.08
N GLN A 481 1.33 12.35 16.54
CA GLN A 481 1.37 12.71 17.95
C GLN A 481 0.42 13.89 18.22
N GLU A 482 -0.10 13.95 19.43
CA GLU A 482 -0.96 15.02 19.91
C GLU A 482 -0.18 16.34 20.10
N SER A 483 -0.80 17.48 19.71
CA SER A 483 -0.19 18.82 19.76
C SER A 483 0.31 19.21 21.16
N THR A 484 -0.42 18.86 22.23
CA THR A 484 -0.04 19.16 23.60
C THR A 484 1.32 18.58 24.01
N ARG A 485 1.77 17.47 23.39
CA ARG A 485 3.08 16.86 23.65
C ARG A 485 4.23 17.76 23.21
N HIS A 486 4.04 18.55 22.15
CA HIS A 486 5.03 19.47 21.63
C HIS A 486 5.07 20.74 22.46
N SER A 487 3.91 21.31 22.77
CA SER A 487 3.78 22.51 23.63
C SER A 487 4.37 22.26 25.02
N ASP A 488 4.03 21.13 25.65
CA ASP A 488 4.56 20.75 26.98
C ASP A 488 6.10 20.62 26.95
N ALA A 489 6.65 19.99 25.88
CA ALA A 489 8.09 19.83 25.74
C ALA A 489 8.79 21.18 25.58
N LEU A 490 8.26 22.09 24.77
CA LEU A 490 8.82 23.42 24.59
C LEU A 490 8.67 24.29 25.82
N ASP A 491 7.57 24.15 26.57
CA ASP A 491 7.38 24.85 27.83
C ASP A 491 8.44 24.44 28.89
N GLU A 492 8.69 23.15 29.05
CA GLU A 492 9.73 22.62 29.94
C GLU A 492 11.13 23.08 29.51
N ILE A 493 11.44 23.07 28.24
CA ILE A 493 12.71 23.54 27.67
C ILE A 493 12.89 25.06 27.95
N ALA A 494 11.85 25.86 27.62
CA ALA A 494 11.90 27.31 27.79
C ALA A 494 12.05 27.72 29.29
N GLN A 495 11.34 27.04 30.19
CA GLN A 495 11.44 27.25 31.62
C GLN A 495 12.84 26.87 32.17
N TYR A 496 13.39 25.75 31.73
CA TYR A 496 14.73 25.33 32.10
C TYR A 496 15.80 26.35 31.70
N LEU A 497 15.71 26.85 30.47
CA LEU A 497 16.63 27.82 29.89
C LEU A 497 16.37 29.26 30.40
N LYS A 498 15.21 29.52 31.01
CA LYS A 498 14.76 30.85 31.46
C LYS A 498 14.79 31.90 30.34
N ILE A 499 14.36 31.52 29.13
CA ILE A 499 14.41 32.38 27.95
C ILE A 499 13.11 33.14 27.71
N LEU A 500 12.02 32.75 28.36
CA LEU A 500 10.74 33.43 28.29
C LEU A 500 10.41 34.10 29.64
N PRO A 501 9.69 35.24 29.62
CA PRO A 501 9.30 35.95 30.82
C PRO A 501 8.21 35.24 31.65
N GLN A 502 7.44 34.37 30.97
CA GLN A 502 6.37 33.55 31.55
C GLN A 502 6.36 32.16 30.88
N PRO A 503 5.63 31.17 31.41
CA PRO A 503 5.50 29.89 30.77
C PRO A 503 5.05 29.99 29.31
N TYR A 504 5.59 29.13 28.44
CA TYR A 504 5.25 29.13 27.02
C TYR A 504 3.76 28.88 26.78
N SER A 505 3.17 27.99 27.58
CA SER A 505 1.74 27.68 27.55
C SER A 505 0.84 28.90 27.79
N ASP A 506 1.29 29.86 28.60
CA ASP A 506 0.52 31.06 28.97
C ASP A 506 0.66 32.21 27.95
N LEU A 507 1.52 32.06 26.92
CA LEU A 507 1.71 33.11 25.91
C LEU A 507 0.48 33.18 24.97
N PRO A 508 0.08 34.40 24.56
CA PRO A 508 -0.86 34.59 23.47
C PRO A 508 -0.32 34.00 22.17
N GLU A 509 -1.18 33.51 21.26
CA GLU A 509 -0.78 32.86 20.03
C GLU A 509 0.20 33.69 19.18
N ALA A 510 -0.05 34.97 19.01
CA ALA A 510 0.85 35.86 18.28
C ALA A 510 2.27 35.92 18.88
N GLU A 511 2.41 35.85 20.21
CA GLU A 511 3.70 35.86 20.91
C GLU A 511 4.38 34.48 20.75
N LYS A 512 3.63 33.37 20.80
CA LYS A 512 4.13 32.03 20.49
C LYS A 512 4.73 31.99 19.08
N ILE A 513 3.97 32.41 18.07
CA ILE A 513 4.42 32.46 16.68
C ILE A 513 5.69 33.33 16.55
N ALA A 514 5.71 34.52 17.15
CA ALA A 514 6.85 35.42 17.07
C ALA A 514 8.11 34.78 17.66
N TRP A 515 8.00 34.14 18.82
CA TRP A 515 9.10 33.45 19.47
C TRP A 515 9.58 32.25 18.64
N LEU A 516 8.67 31.37 18.19
CA LEU A 516 8.99 30.19 17.37
C LEU A 516 9.71 30.61 16.09
N VAL A 517 9.21 31.61 15.36
CA VAL A 517 9.84 32.13 14.14
C VAL A 517 11.22 32.71 14.43
N SER A 518 11.41 33.37 15.59
CA SER A 518 12.71 33.88 16.01
C SER A 518 13.71 32.74 16.26
N GLU A 519 13.30 31.70 16.98
CA GLU A 519 14.17 30.54 17.27
C GLU A 519 14.45 29.69 16.04
N LEU A 520 13.51 29.56 15.12
CA LEU A 520 13.72 28.85 13.84
C LEU A 520 14.77 29.53 12.93
N LYS A 521 14.99 30.84 13.07
CA LYS A 521 16.02 31.58 12.31
C LYS A 521 17.41 31.48 12.92
N THR A 522 17.54 31.00 14.15
CA THR A 522 18.82 30.89 14.84
C THR A 522 19.42 29.50 14.71
N ARG A 523 20.76 29.41 14.69
CA ARG A 523 21.49 28.13 14.76
C ARG A 523 21.79 27.68 16.18
N ARG A 524 21.40 28.45 17.18
CA ARG A 524 21.62 28.12 18.55
C ARG A 524 20.76 26.89 18.94
N PRO A 525 21.35 25.82 19.48
CA PRO A 525 20.56 24.73 20.02
C PRO A 525 19.85 25.16 21.32
N LEU A 526 18.63 24.70 21.50
CA LEU A 526 17.86 24.88 22.74
C LEU A 526 18.05 23.68 23.69
N THR A 527 18.28 22.50 23.14
CA THR A 527 18.41 21.28 23.94
C THR A 527 19.84 21.08 24.41
N PRO A 528 20.10 20.96 25.72
CA PRO A 528 21.43 20.61 26.25
C PRO A 528 21.79 19.16 25.93
N ARG A 529 23.09 18.83 25.98
CA ARG A 529 23.59 17.47 25.72
C ARG A 529 23.00 16.45 26.70
N GLU A 530 22.92 16.83 27.98
CA GLU A 530 22.22 16.07 29.02
C GLU A 530 20.80 16.62 29.10
N LEU A 531 19.81 15.76 28.95
CA LEU A 531 18.39 16.15 28.92
C LEU A 531 17.80 16.05 30.33
N PRO A 532 17.82 17.15 31.14
CA PRO A 532 17.32 17.18 32.52
C PRO A 532 15.79 17.35 32.54
N PHE A 533 15.11 16.74 31.59
CA PHE A 533 13.69 16.89 31.36
C PHE A 533 12.89 15.68 31.81
N SER A 534 11.59 15.82 31.88
CA SER A 534 10.65 14.72 32.15
C SER A 534 10.77 13.61 31.08
N ASP A 535 10.31 12.41 31.44
CA ASP A 535 10.32 11.27 30.49
C ASP A 535 9.58 11.58 29.19
N LYS A 536 8.46 12.31 29.28
CA LYS A 536 7.66 12.71 28.13
C LYS A 536 8.42 13.63 27.19
N THR A 537 9.09 14.65 27.72
CA THR A 537 9.90 15.60 26.92
C THR A 537 11.11 14.91 26.32
N ARG A 538 11.78 14.04 27.08
CA ARG A 538 12.89 13.22 26.58
C ARG A 538 12.45 12.33 25.41
N GLU A 539 11.30 11.68 25.51
CA GLU A 539 10.73 10.85 24.43
C GLU A 539 10.40 11.67 23.18
N THR A 540 9.83 12.87 23.34
CA THR A 540 9.53 13.77 22.22
C THR A 540 10.82 14.17 21.48
N ILE A 541 11.87 14.55 22.21
CA ILE A 541 13.19 14.87 21.63
C ILE A 541 13.80 13.62 20.96
N ALA A 542 13.78 12.46 21.66
CA ALA A 542 14.30 11.21 21.13
C ALA A 542 13.58 10.78 19.84
N THR A 543 12.27 11.03 19.73
CA THR A 543 11.50 10.78 18.51
C THR A 543 12.05 11.55 17.32
N MET A 544 12.34 12.84 17.46
CA MET A 544 12.92 13.65 16.39
C MET A 544 14.34 13.18 16.01
N HIS A 545 15.16 12.82 16.99
CA HIS A 545 16.47 12.25 16.72
C HIS A 545 16.39 10.89 16.00
N MET A 546 15.43 10.04 16.36
CA MET A 546 15.17 8.77 15.69
C MET A 546 14.79 9.00 14.22
N VAL A 547 13.93 9.99 13.92
CA VAL A 547 13.59 10.35 12.52
C VAL A 547 14.85 10.72 11.74
N ARG A 548 15.76 11.50 12.33
CA ARG A 548 17.04 11.81 11.67
C ARG A 548 17.84 10.55 11.37
N GLN A 549 17.92 9.60 12.30
CA GLN A 549 18.61 8.33 12.07
C GLN A 549 17.92 7.50 10.97
N LEU A 550 16.58 7.49 10.93
CA LEU A 550 15.81 6.88 9.85
C LEU A 550 16.18 7.49 8.49
N HIS A 551 16.22 8.81 8.38
CA HIS A 551 16.60 9.48 7.13
C HIS A 551 18.02 9.16 6.69
N GLN A 552 18.96 9.07 7.64
CA GLN A 552 20.37 8.74 7.34
C GLN A 552 20.54 7.30 6.85
N GLU A 553 19.77 6.35 7.38
CA GLU A 553 19.92 4.93 7.05
C GLU A 553 19.01 4.48 5.91
N PHE A 554 17.76 4.98 5.87
CA PHE A 554 16.71 4.49 4.97
C PHE A 554 16.36 5.49 3.85
N GLY A 555 16.86 6.73 3.94
CA GLY A 555 16.43 7.83 3.08
C GLY A 555 15.21 8.58 3.63
N THR A 556 14.95 9.76 3.09
CA THR A 556 13.83 10.61 3.54
C THR A 556 12.46 10.05 3.21
N ASP A 557 12.39 9.16 2.21
CA ASP A 557 11.15 8.52 1.79
C ASP A 557 10.54 7.57 2.86
N ILE A 558 11.33 7.16 3.88
CA ILE A 558 10.80 6.29 4.95
C ILE A 558 9.82 7.00 5.88
N CYS A 559 10.04 8.30 6.12
CA CYS A 559 9.24 9.10 7.05
C CYS A 559 9.31 10.58 6.65
N GLY A 560 8.41 11.04 5.82
CA GLY A 560 8.37 12.42 5.33
C GLY A 560 7.31 13.31 5.99
N SER A 561 6.32 12.71 6.66
CA SER A 561 5.17 13.40 7.25
C SER A 561 5.11 13.21 8.75
N TYR A 562 4.84 14.29 9.48
CA TYR A 562 4.58 14.29 10.92
C TYR A 562 3.18 14.85 11.16
N VAL A 563 2.23 13.97 11.44
CA VAL A 563 0.83 14.30 11.65
C VAL A 563 0.63 14.80 13.08
N ILE A 564 0.02 15.96 13.22
CA ILE A 564 -0.26 16.60 14.49
C ILE A 564 -1.75 16.45 14.76
N SER A 565 -2.14 15.51 15.62
CA SER A 565 -3.52 15.39 16.07
C SER A 565 -3.91 16.55 17.00
N MET A 566 -5.19 16.88 17.04
CA MET A 566 -5.72 18.02 17.77
C MET A 566 -5.00 19.33 17.43
N SER A 567 -4.79 19.57 16.13
CA SER A 567 -4.24 20.85 15.65
C SER A 567 -5.27 21.96 15.75
N HIS A 568 -4.91 23.06 16.41
CA HIS A 568 -5.83 24.16 16.67
C HIS A 568 -5.32 25.49 16.08
N THR A 569 -3.99 25.69 16.08
CA THR A 569 -3.36 26.98 15.79
C THR A 569 -2.09 26.82 14.94
N VAL A 570 -1.56 27.92 14.46
CA VAL A 570 -0.31 27.98 13.67
C VAL A 570 0.90 27.51 14.50
N SER A 571 0.91 27.83 15.80
CA SER A 571 2.02 27.45 16.68
C SER A 571 2.21 25.94 16.74
N ASP A 572 1.16 25.13 16.66
CA ASP A 572 1.26 23.66 16.69
C ASP A 572 2.19 23.10 15.60
N LEU A 573 2.14 23.71 14.40
CA LEU A 573 3.00 23.29 13.28
C LEU A 573 4.44 23.83 13.45
N LEU A 574 4.59 25.06 13.94
CA LEU A 574 5.91 25.68 14.17
C LEU A 574 6.66 25.02 15.32
N GLU A 575 5.95 24.49 16.32
CA GLU A 575 6.51 23.71 17.43
C GLU A 575 7.22 22.45 16.92
N VAL A 576 6.57 21.71 16.01
CA VAL A 576 7.16 20.54 15.37
C VAL A 576 8.38 20.94 14.54
N LEU A 577 8.34 22.05 13.82
CA LEU A 577 9.51 22.54 13.08
C LEU A 577 10.67 22.92 13.99
N LEU A 578 10.39 23.53 15.15
CA LEU A 578 11.42 23.90 16.10
C LEU A 578 12.07 22.65 16.73
N LEU A 579 11.28 21.63 17.09
CA LEU A 579 11.80 20.36 17.55
C LEU A 579 12.59 19.63 16.44
N SER A 580 12.14 19.73 15.20
CA SER A 580 12.87 19.23 14.02
C SER A 580 14.20 19.89 13.81
N LYS A 581 14.31 21.22 14.06
CA LYS A 581 15.56 21.96 14.04
C LYS A 581 16.55 21.43 15.07
N GLU A 582 16.08 21.15 16.30
CA GLU A 582 16.94 20.60 17.38
C GLU A 582 17.53 19.25 17.01
N ALA A 583 16.79 18.43 16.28
CA ALA A 583 17.28 17.15 15.76
C ALA A 583 18.09 17.27 14.45
N GLY A 584 18.13 18.46 13.82
CA GLY A 584 18.81 18.68 12.54
C GLY A 584 18.03 18.17 11.33
N LEU A 585 16.71 18.09 11.43
CA LEU A 585 15.79 17.80 10.33
C LEU A 585 15.37 19.08 9.59
N TYR A 586 15.41 20.23 10.27
CA TYR A 586 15.23 21.56 9.70
C TYR A 586 16.55 22.35 9.77
N ASP A 587 16.99 22.94 8.65
CA ASP A 587 18.20 23.78 8.57
C ASP A 587 17.85 25.25 8.54
N PRO A 588 18.19 26.05 9.58
CA PRO A 588 17.95 27.49 9.61
C PRO A 588 18.61 28.30 8.50
N THR A 589 19.63 27.72 7.83
CA THR A 589 20.36 28.45 6.77
C THR A 589 19.65 28.39 5.44
N THR A 590 19.19 27.20 5.08
CA THR A 590 18.48 26.93 3.83
C THR A 590 16.96 27.13 4.00
N GLU A 591 16.49 27.10 5.26
CA GLU A 591 15.08 27.08 5.64
C GLU A 591 14.33 25.85 5.06
N LEU A 592 15.07 24.73 4.86
CA LEU A 592 14.50 23.48 4.38
C LEU A 592 14.30 22.49 5.53
N SER A 593 13.23 21.74 5.44
CA SER A 593 12.92 20.61 6.34
C SER A 593 12.82 19.32 5.58
N SER A 594 13.42 18.24 6.11
CA SER A 594 13.25 16.88 5.60
C SER A 594 12.00 16.18 6.17
N LEU A 595 11.34 16.80 7.16
CA LEU A 595 10.10 16.33 7.77
C LEU A 595 9.04 17.44 7.65
N GLN A 596 7.87 17.09 7.11
CA GLN A 596 6.77 18.04 6.92
C GLN A 596 5.75 17.91 8.05
N PRO A 597 5.45 18.98 8.80
CA PRO A 597 4.30 19.00 9.71
C PRO A 597 2.99 18.93 8.92
N VAL A 598 2.08 18.07 9.34
CA VAL A 598 0.77 17.85 8.73
C VAL A 598 -0.29 18.07 9.80
N PRO A 599 -1.08 19.15 9.75
CA PRO A 599 -2.15 19.34 10.72
C PRO A 599 -3.30 18.37 10.47
N LEU A 600 -3.86 17.82 11.54
CA LEU A 600 -5.09 17.04 11.52
C LEU A 600 -6.18 17.83 12.28
N PHE A 601 -7.21 18.25 11.56
CA PHE A 601 -8.37 18.96 12.11
C PHE A 601 -9.51 17.98 12.35
N GLU A 602 -9.73 17.61 13.62
CA GLU A 602 -10.60 16.49 13.99
C GLU A 602 -11.99 16.92 14.46
N THR A 603 -12.10 18.09 15.10
CA THR A 603 -13.37 18.57 15.62
C THR A 603 -14.08 19.49 14.63
N VAL A 604 -15.40 19.69 14.81
CA VAL A 604 -16.19 20.63 13.99
C VAL A 604 -15.62 22.05 14.11
N GLU A 605 -15.22 22.43 15.30
CA GLU A 605 -14.61 23.74 15.60
C GLU A 605 -13.26 23.89 14.89
N ASP A 606 -12.45 22.83 14.83
CA ASP A 606 -11.17 22.84 14.11
C ASP A 606 -11.38 22.95 12.61
N LEU A 607 -12.34 22.24 12.04
CA LEU A 607 -12.69 22.33 10.63
C LEU A 607 -13.16 23.74 10.24
N GLN A 608 -13.89 24.42 11.14
CA GLN A 608 -14.31 25.81 10.92
C GLN A 608 -13.13 26.79 10.95
N ARG A 609 -12.11 26.53 11.80
CA ARG A 609 -10.90 27.36 11.93
C ARG A 609 -9.83 27.06 10.89
N ALA A 610 -9.80 25.83 10.36
CA ALA A 610 -8.75 25.35 9.47
C ALA A 610 -8.39 26.31 8.32
N PRO A 611 -9.35 26.93 7.58
CA PRO A 611 -9.01 27.89 6.53
C PRO A 611 -8.21 29.07 7.04
N ALA A 612 -8.58 29.64 8.21
CA ALA A 612 -7.90 30.80 8.80
C ALA A 612 -6.49 30.43 9.29
N VAL A 613 -6.34 29.27 9.94
CA VAL A 613 -5.04 28.75 10.39
C VAL A 613 -4.11 28.53 9.19
N MET A 614 -4.59 27.91 8.12
CA MET A 614 -3.80 27.67 6.93
C MET A 614 -3.44 28.96 6.18
N GLU A 615 -4.35 29.93 6.10
CA GLU A 615 -4.06 31.24 5.51
C GLU A 615 -2.98 31.98 6.30
N GLU A 616 -3.07 32.00 7.63
CA GLU A 616 -2.06 32.63 8.49
C GLU A 616 -0.70 31.93 8.35
N LEU A 617 -0.67 30.59 8.33
CA LEU A 617 0.55 29.80 8.13
C LEU A 617 1.23 30.10 6.80
N PHE A 618 0.48 30.17 5.70
CA PHE A 618 1.00 30.48 4.37
C PHE A 618 1.45 31.93 4.22
N ASN A 619 0.98 32.84 5.06
CA ASN A 619 1.45 34.22 5.11
C ASN A 619 2.76 34.36 5.90
N LEU A 620 3.28 33.31 6.56
CA LEU A 620 4.59 33.30 7.19
C LEU A 620 5.69 33.10 6.12
N PRO A 621 6.57 34.13 5.87
CA PRO A 621 7.58 34.02 4.81
C PRO A 621 8.53 32.82 4.96
N LEU A 622 8.85 32.47 6.21
CA LEU A 622 9.69 31.31 6.52
C LEU A 622 9.02 30.00 6.08
N TYR A 623 7.74 29.83 6.38
CA TYR A 623 7.00 28.62 6.04
C TYR A 623 6.79 28.48 4.54
N LEU A 624 6.41 29.57 3.88
CA LEU A 624 6.25 29.60 2.43
C LEU A 624 7.57 29.25 1.72
N LYS A 625 8.69 29.77 2.19
CA LYS A 625 10.02 29.47 1.63
C LYS A 625 10.41 28.01 1.84
N MET A 626 10.09 27.42 3.00
CA MET A 626 10.28 26.01 3.27
C MET A 626 9.52 25.13 2.25
N LEU A 627 8.23 25.41 2.01
CA LEU A 627 7.42 24.67 1.04
C LEU A 627 7.96 24.82 -0.39
N GLN A 628 8.37 26.02 -0.80
CA GLN A 628 8.96 26.28 -2.12
C GLN A 628 10.30 25.55 -2.29
N GLY A 629 11.11 25.52 -1.24
CA GLY A 629 12.40 24.84 -1.24
C GLY A 629 12.27 23.32 -1.28
N GLN A 630 11.28 22.76 -0.58
CA GLN A 630 10.98 21.33 -0.67
C GLN A 630 10.54 20.90 -2.08
N ALA A 631 9.80 21.76 -2.78
CA ALA A 631 9.44 21.53 -4.18
C ALA A 631 10.64 21.52 -5.12
N ALA A 632 11.72 22.23 -4.78
CA ALA A 632 12.95 22.32 -5.58
C ALA A 632 13.96 21.19 -5.30
N LEU A 633 13.81 20.47 -4.19
CA LEU A 633 14.69 19.32 -3.92
C LEU A 633 14.39 18.20 -4.94
N PRO A 634 15.42 17.64 -5.62
CA PRO A 634 15.20 16.49 -6.46
C PRO A 634 14.66 15.36 -5.56
N ALA A 635 13.48 14.83 -5.91
CA ALA A 635 13.07 13.54 -5.38
C ALA A 635 14.24 12.58 -5.63
N ASP A 636 14.60 11.77 -4.64
CA ASP A 636 15.78 10.88 -4.64
C ASP A 636 15.87 10.07 -5.95
N GLN A 637 16.52 10.66 -6.96
CA GLN A 637 16.55 10.16 -8.33
C GLN A 637 17.99 9.82 -8.65
N GLY A 638 18.22 8.52 -8.89
CA GLY A 638 19.48 8.06 -9.42
C GLY A 638 19.84 8.77 -10.76
N PRO A 639 21.11 8.81 -11.14
CA PRO A 639 21.56 9.44 -12.37
C PRO A 639 20.86 8.79 -13.58
N GLY A 640 20.03 9.58 -14.28
CA GLY A 640 19.28 9.16 -15.47
C GLY A 640 17.75 9.34 -15.42
N SER A 641 17.19 9.68 -14.26
CA SER A 641 15.78 10.01 -14.17
C SER A 641 15.55 11.49 -14.53
N VAL A 642 14.81 11.73 -15.59
CA VAL A 642 14.34 13.09 -15.92
C VAL A 642 13.29 13.48 -14.89
N ALA A 643 13.70 14.32 -13.93
CA ALA A 643 12.78 14.91 -12.97
C ALA A 643 11.77 15.77 -13.72
N ALA A 644 10.50 15.38 -13.69
CA ALA A 644 9.49 16.37 -13.93
C ALA A 644 9.53 17.38 -12.75
N PRO A 645 9.58 18.68 -13.00
CA PRO A 645 9.53 19.65 -11.93
C PRO A 645 8.23 19.43 -11.15
N ARG A 646 8.31 19.41 -9.82
CA ARG A 646 7.10 19.55 -9.00
C ARG A 646 6.60 20.98 -9.25
N PRO A 647 5.47 21.19 -9.93
CA PRO A 647 5.13 22.54 -10.41
C PRO A 647 4.63 23.46 -9.30
N VAL A 648 4.29 22.95 -8.11
CA VAL A 648 3.67 23.76 -7.04
C VAL A 648 4.09 23.21 -5.67
N PRO A 649 4.45 24.10 -4.70
CA PRO A 649 4.61 23.72 -3.31
C PRO A 649 3.34 23.05 -2.77
N LEU A 650 3.49 21.90 -2.10
CA LEU A 650 2.37 21.12 -1.60
C LEU A 650 2.42 21.03 -0.06
N GLN A 651 1.32 21.39 0.59
CA GLN A 651 1.07 21.14 2.00
C GLN A 651 -0.02 20.09 2.15
N GLU A 652 0.29 19.00 2.84
CA GLU A 652 -0.71 18.02 3.25
C GLU A 652 -1.50 18.53 4.45
N VAL A 653 -2.81 18.30 4.43
CA VAL A 653 -3.73 18.60 5.53
C VAL A 653 -4.64 17.39 5.69
N MET A 654 -4.82 16.92 6.92
CA MET A 654 -5.74 15.84 7.24
C MET A 654 -7.02 16.40 7.88
N LEU A 655 -8.17 15.78 7.52
CA LEU A 655 -9.50 16.17 7.97
C LEU A 655 -10.25 14.98 8.53
#